data_5a4e6b2c67e9cff3e5e58e5e979bc27a
#
_entry.id   5a4e6b2c67e9cff3e5e58e5e979bc27a
#
_cell.length_a   1.000
_cell.length_b   1.000
_cell.length_c   1.000
_cell.angle_alpha   90.00
_cell.angle_beta   90.00
_cell.angle_gamma   90.00
#
_symmetry.space_group_name_H-M   'P 1'
#
loop_
_entity.id
_entity.type
_entity.pdbx_description
1 polymer ?
#
loop_
_entity_poly.entity_id
_entity_poly.type
_entity_poly.pdbx_seq_one_letter_code
_entity_poly.pdbx_strand_id
1 'polypeptide(L)'
;MKITFSLKGLDCPNCAAKIEKEVGSLKSVSFSSVNLMKQMLTIEVETAIAVDVAKQIETIVHSHEPEVEVSEYVAEATAIKNTKSEDNKNDSKKMIFRLISGAVFFAIGIILGELVNAALPVELAFLIISYVILGGDIVLKAVKNITKGRVFEENFLMTLSTVGAFIIGEYLEAVAVMLFYQVGEFLQDMSVKHSRKSIANLMDIRPDSATVNRNGELVTVAPESVSIGDVIVVKPGEKIPLDGIVIDGESMLDTKALTGESVPRNVHHGDEALSGCINQSGILTIRVTKAFGESTVAKIIDLVENASSRKATTENFITTFARYYTPIVVILAAILAIVPPLAFGDDWIEWIRRGMVFLVISCPCALVISIPLTFFGGIGAASKHGVLVKGSNYLEALNNVSTVVFDKTGTLTKGVFNVTDIISANGFTSEQILEHAACAESFSTHPIAKSILVSYGKEVDQATITDYKEISGHGISVVADGKKVLAGNTKLMEIESVSYTICDKVGTKVYVAIDGQYAGCILIADEVKADSKKAISDLKRIGIQKTAMLTGDDEKIGKAVAEQLGLDEYYAQLLPDQKVEKLELLDSKKRSRSKLAFIGDGINDAPVLARADVGIAMGGLGSDAAIEAADVVLMTDEPSKLVEAIEVAKATKRIVIQNIVIALSIKGVFLVLGAFGIAGMWEAVFGDVGVAMIAVLNAMRIMKK
;
A
#
# COMPACT_ATOMS: atom_id res chain seq x y z
N MET A 1 -12.26 1.03 20.77
CA MET A 1 -13.26 1.14 19.69
C MET A 1 -12.68 2.02 18.61
N LYS A 2 -12.76 1.62 17.32
CA LYS A 2 -12.28 2.42 16.18
C LYS A 2 -13.46 3.24 15.63
N ILE A 3 -13.29 4.55 15.53
CA ILE A 3 -14.31 5.48 14.99
C ILE A 3 -13.67 6.26 13.85
N THR A 4 -14.42 6.46 12.77
CA THR A 4 -13.95 7.22 11.60
C THR A 4 -14.87 8.42 11.37
N PHE A 5 -14.28 9.59 11.13
CA PHE A 5 -14.98 10.83 10.79
C PHE A 5 -14.66 11.21 9.33
N SER A 6 -15.66 11.66 8.60
CA SER A 6 -15.48 12.31 7.31
C SER A 6 -15.11 13.79 7.55
N LEU A 7 -14.05 14.26 6.90
CA LEU A 7 -13.53 15.64 6.94
C LEU A 7 -13.66 16.26 5.54
N LYS A 8 -14.88 16.42 5.07
CA LYS A 8 -15.16 16.88 3.71
C LYS A 8 -14.68 18.33 3.53
N GLY A 9 -13.82 18.54 2.52
CA GLY A 9 -13.19 19.83 2.23
C GLY A 9 -11.79 20.00 2.82
N LEU A 10 -11.24 18.99 3.51
CA LEU A 10 -9.86 19.01 3.98
C LEU A 10 -8.88 18.71 2.83
N ASP A 11 -8.21 19.75 2.32
CA ASP A 11 -7.25 19.61 1.20
C ASP A 11 -5.80 19.95 1.59
N CYS A 12 -5.59 20.57 2.74
CA CYS A 12 -4.29 21.03 3.22
C CYS A 12 -3.52 19.92 3.97
N PRO A 13 -2.37 19.42 3.46
CA PRO A 13 -1.57 18.39 4.14
C PRO A 13 -1.03 18.83 5.50
N ASN A 14 -0.69 20.11 5.66
CA ASN A 14 -0.18 20.66 6.92
C ASN A 14 -1.29 20.74 7.97
N CYS A 15 -2.50 21.13 7.56
CA CYS A 15 -3.67 21.16 8.43
C CYS A 15 -4.06 19.75 8.87
N ALA A 16 -4.04 18.78 7.96
CA ALA A 16 -4.28 17.37 8.26
C ALA A 16 -3.28 16.83 9.31
N ALA A 17 -1.99 17.13 9.18
CA ALA A 17 -0.98 16.72 10.15
C ALA A 17 -1.15 17.37 11.53
N LYS A 18 -1.63 18.61 11.58
CA LYS A 18 -1.91 19.31 12.84
C LYS A 18 -3.15 18.74 13.53
N ILE A 19 -4.24 18.53 12.78
CA ILE A 19 -5.45 17.88 13.26
C ILE A 19 -5.13 16.52 13.85
N GLU A 20 -4.38 15.69 13.11
CA GLU A 20 -3.95 14.36 13.54
C GLU A 20 -3.20 14.42 14.88
N LYS A 21 -2.26 15.35 15.02
CA LYS A 21 -1.46 15.51 16.23
C LYS A 21 -2.29 16.02 17.42
N GLU A 22 -3.15 17.02 17.21
CA GLU A 22 -3.96 17.59 18.29
C GLU A 22 -5.02 16.61 18.76
N VAL A 23 -5.68 15.88 17.84
CA VAL A 23 -6.61 14.81 18.19
C VAL A 23 -5.90 13.66 18.90
N GLY A 24 -4.70 13.27 18.45
CA GLY A 24 -3.88 12.24 19.13
C GLY A 24 -3.36 12.67 20.52
N SER A 25 -3.40 13.95 20.86
CA SER A 25 -3.03 14.44 22.20
C SER A 25 -4.20 14.40 23.20
N LEU A 26 -5.41 14.10 22.78
CA LEU A 26 -6.57 13.94 23.65
C LEU A 26 -6.40 12.72 24.54
N LYS A 27 -6.66 12.85 25.85
CA LYS A 27 -6.48 11.77 26.85
C LYS A 27 -7.29 10.51 26.56
N SER A 28 -8.38 10.65 25.82
CA SER A 28 -9.31 9.57 25.44
C SER A 28 -8.95 8.87 24.13
N VAL A 29 -7.94 9.35 23.39
CA VAL A 29 -7.56 8.84 22.07
C VAL A 29 -6.21 8.13 22.18
N SER A 30 -6.18 6.82 21.90
CA SER A 30 -4.95 6.03 21.89
C SER A 30 -4.23 6.10 20.54
N PHE A 31 -4.99 6.31 19.46
CA PHE A 31 -4.46 6.45 18.10
C PHE A 31 -5.30 7.45 17.31
N SER A 32 -4.65 8.29 16.51
CA SER A 32 -5.31 9.16 15.53
C SER A 32 -4.53 9.18 14.22
N SER A 33 -5.24 9.15 13.10
CA SER A 33 -4.65 9.26 11.77
C SER A 33 -5.61 9.97 10.83
N VAL A 34 -5.10 10.99 10.11
CA VAL A 34 -5.84 11.70 9.07
C VAL A 34 -5.40 11.21 7.69
N ASN A 35 -6.33 10.59 6.98
CA ASN A 35 -6.18 10.26 5.58
C ASN A 35 -6.66 11.44 4.72
N LEU A 36 -5.71 12.25 4.25
CA LEU A 36 -6.01 13.43 3.43
C LEU A 36 -6.67 13.07 2.09
N MET A 37 -6.35 11.89 1.54
CA MET A 37 -6.88 11.45 0.24
C MET A 37 -8.37 11.11 0.31
N LYS A 38 -8.78 10.46 1.39
CA LYS A 38 -10.19 10.15 1.70
C LYS A 38 -10.92 11.30 2.39
N GLN A 39 -10.19 12.29 2.88
CA GLN A 39 -10.71 13.31 3.78
C GLN A 39 -11.37 12.67 5.02
N MET A 40 -10.67 11.74 5.65
CA MET A 40 -11.15 10.97 6.80
C MET A 40 -10.16 11.04 7.95
N LEU A 41 -10.69 11.15 9.17
CA LEU A 41 -9.97 11.01 10.42
C LEU A 41 -10.38 9.70 11.08
N THR A 42 -9.44 8.81 11.33
CA THR A 42 -9.64 7.58 12.09
C THR A 42 -9.03 7.73 13.47
N ILE A 43 -9.81 7.39 14.50
CA ILE A 43 -9.36 7.40 15.90
C ILE A 43 -9.64 6.06 16.57
N GLU A 44 -8.82 5.72 17.56
CA GLU A 44 -9.10 4.63 18.49
C GLU A 44 -9.32 5.21 19.89
N VAL A 45 -10.48 4.88 20.50
CA VAL A 45 -10.89 5.37 21.83
C VAL A 45 -11.24 4.22 22.75
N GLU A 46 -11.01 4.38 24.05
CA GLU A 46 -11.52 3.48 25.07
C GLU A 46 -13.04 3.66 25.23
N THR A 47 -13.76 2.58 25.38
CA THR A 47 -15.19 2.35 25.07
C THR A 47 -16.25 3.20 25.80
N ALA A 48 -15.89 4.22 26.60
CA ALA A 48 -16.85 4.89 27.48
C ALA A 48 -17.24 6.34 27.13
N ILE A 49 -16.60 7.02 26.12
CA ILE A 49 -16.65 8.50 26.04
C ILE A 49 -16.87 9.01 24.58
N ALA A 50 -17.55 8.26 23.72
CA ALA A 50 -17.63 8.57 22.27
C ALA A 50 -18.29 9.93 21.92
N VAL A 51 -19.32 10.38 22.64
CA VAL A 51 -20.09 11.58 22.29
C VAL A 51 -19.33 12.89 22.60
N ASP A 52 -18.53 12.90 23.67
CA ASP A 52 -17.77 14.08 24.07
C ASP A 52 -16.52 14.28 23.18
N VAL A 53 -15.94 13.17 22.70
CA VAL A 53 -14.80 13.16 21.78
C VAL A 53 -15.18 13.72 20.41
N ALA A 54 -16.36 13.42 19.88
CA ALA A 54 -16.81 13.92 18.58
C ALA A 54 -16.87 15.47 18.55
N LYS A 55 -17.40 16.11 19.59
CA LYS A 55 -17.44 17.58 19.71
C LYS A 55 -16.05 18.19 19.83
N GLN A 56 -15.15 17.53 20.56
CA GLN A 56 -13.76 17.99 20.69
C GLN A 56 -13.04 17.91 19.34
N ILE A 57 -13.24 16.84 18.58
CA ILE A 57 -12.70 16.66 17.24
C ILE A 57 -13.22 17.74 16.30
N GLU A 58 -14.53 17.99 16.27
CA GLU A 58 -15.14 19.05 15.47
C GLU A 58 -14.53 20.43 15.81
N THR A 59 -14.35 20.71 17.09
CA THR A 59 -13.70 21.94 17.55
C THR A 59 -12.25 22.04 17.08
N ILE A 60 -11.48 20.96 17.16
CA ILE A 60 -10.10 20.90 16.69
C ILE A 60 -10.04 21.07 15.17
N VAL A 61 -10.87 20.36 14.41
CA VAL A 61 -10.91 20.46 12.95
C VAL A 61 -11.25 21.87 12.51
N HIS A 62 -12.33 22.44 13.05
CA HIS A 62 -12.76 23.81 12.72
C HIS A 62 -11.77 24.88 13.23
N SER A 63 -10.93 24.54 14.21
CA SER A 63 -9.86 25.44 14.61
C SER A 63 -8.78 25.57 13.55
N HIS A 64 -8.53 24.51 12.77
CA HIS A 64 -7.54 24.47 11.69
C HIS A 64 -8.15 24.83 10.33
N GLU A 65 -9.31 24.25 10.00
CA GLU A 65 -10.03 24.45 8.75
C GLU A 65 -11.52 24.65 9.05
N PRO A 66 -11.99 25.90 9.15
CA PRO A 66 -13.38 26.20 9.51
C PRO A 66 -14.43 25.76 8.50
N GLU A 67 -14.03 25.55 7.24
CA GLU A 67 -14.93 25.19 6.13
C GLU A 67 -15.06 23.67 5.96
N VAL A 68 -14.30 22.88 6.75
CA VAL A 68 -14.36 21.41 6.69
C VAL A 68 -15.61 20.92 7.40
N GLU A 69 -16.45 20.19 6.70
CA GLU A 69 -17.60 19.50 7.28
C GLU A 69 -17.12 18.24 8.01
N VAL A 70 -17.39 18.14 9.31
CA VAL A 70 -17.07 16.98 10.15
C VAL A 70 -18.34 16.18 10.39
N SER A 71 -18.34 14.90 10.00
CA SER A 71 -19.44 13.97 10.26
C SER A 71 -18.89 12.60 10.63
N GLU A 72 -19.58 11.89 11.52
CA GLU A 72 -19.21 10.50 11.83
C GLU A 72 -19.51 9.62 10.60
N TYR A 73 -18.53 8.83 10.20
CA TYR A 73 -18.66 7.90 9.08
C TYR A 73 -19.28 6.61 9.58
N VAL A 74 -20.59 6.45 9.39
CA VAL A 74 -21.29 5.19 9.61
C VAL A 74 -21.27 4.43 8.28
N ALA A 75 -20.68 3.25 8.28
CA ALA A 75 -20.65 2.36 7.11
C ALA A 75 -22.03 1.69 6.90
N GLU A 76 -23.08 2.50 6.78
CA GLU A 76 -24.37 2.03 6.31
C GLU A 76 -24.44 2.16 4.79
N ALA A 77 -25.08 1.17 4.16
CA ALA A 77 -25.33 1.06 2.72
C ALA A 77 -26.04 2.31 2.15
N THR A 78 -25.31 3.40 2.01
CA THR A 78 -25.85 4.60 1.37
C THR A 78 -25.43 4.56 -0.10
N ALA A 79 -26.43 4.35 -0.95
CA ALA A 79 -26.33 4.56 -2.38
C ALA A 79 -25.55 5.87 -2.64
N ILE A 80 -24.30 5.75 -3.07
CA ILE A 80 -23.51 6.88 -3.54
C ILE A 80 -24.20 7.35 -4.85
N LYS A 81 -25.21 8.20 -4.70
CA LYS A 81 -25.70 9.01 -5.81
C LYS A 81 -24.52 9.81 -6.35
N ASN A 82 -24.43 9.86 -7.66
CA ASN A 82 -23.49 10.60 -8.52
C ASN A 82 -23.41 12.13 -8.24
N THR A 83 -23.46 12.59 -7.00
CA THR A 83 -23.32 13.99 -6.61
C THR A 83 -21.88 14.48 -6.57
N LYS A 84 -20.88 13.58 -6.56
CA LYS A 84 -19.44 13.96 -6.52
C LYS A 84 -18.89 14.62 -7.80
N SER A 85 -19.57 14.52 -8.95
CA SER A 85 -19.07 15.12 -10.20
C SER A 85 -19.55 16.57 -10.43
N GLU A 86 -20.63 17.01 -9.80
CA GLU A 86 -21.18 18.35 -9.99
C GLU A 86 -20.57 19.38 -9.04
N ASP A 87 -20.35 19.08 -7.76
CA ASP A 87 -19.73 19.98 -6.79
C ASP A 87 -18.29 20.34 -7.18
N ASN A 88 -17.48 19.34 -7.58
CA ASN A 88 -16.10 19.55 -8.02
C ASN A 88 -15.96 20.40 -9.29
N LYS A 89 -16.95 20.35 -10.21
CA LYS A 89 -16.99 21.20 -11.40
C LYS A 89 -17.35 22.65 -11.07
N ASN A 90 -18.17 22.87 -10.04
CA ASN A 90 -18.59 24.19 -9.63
C ASN A 90 -17.45 24.96 -8.92
N ASP A 91 -16.68 24.33 -8.07
CA ASP A 91 -15.56 24.98 -7.36
C ASP A 91 -14.42 25.35 -8.31
N SER A 92 -14.08 24.48 -9.27
CA SER A 92 -13.10 24.83 -10.30
C SER A 92 -13.57 25.98 -11.19
N LYS A 93 -14.88 26.06 -11.51
CA LYS A 93 -15.45 27.18 -12.29
C LYS A 93 -15.41 28.49 -11.51
N LYS A 94 -15.72 28.47 -10.21
CA LYS A 94 -15.64 29.66 -9.34
C LYS A 94 -14.21 30.19 -9.26
N MET A 95 -13.23 29.29 -9.09
CA MET A 95 -11.81 29.66 -9.03
C MET A 95 -11.32 30.26 -10.35
N ILE A 96 -11.66 29.65 -11.50
CA ILE A 96 -11.34 30.19 -12.82
C ILE A 96 -12.00 31.56 -13.02
N PHE A 97 -13.26 31.73 -12.64
CA PHE A 97 -13.95 33.01 -12.74
C PHE A 97 -13.25 34.09 -11.91
N ARG A 98 -12.82 33.75 -10.67
CA ARG A 98 -12.07 34.65 -9.79
C ARG A 98 -10.73 35.04 -10.38
N LEU A 99 -9.97 34.11 -10.95
CA LEU A 99 -8.70 34.36 -11.63
C LEU A 99 -8.88 35.27 -12.84
N ILE A 100 -9.87 35.00 -13.69
CA ILE A 100 -10.12 35.81 -14.89
C ILE A 100 -10.56 37.24 -14.48
N SER A 101 -11.49 37.37 -13.54
CA SER A 101 -11.97 38.68 -13.10
C SER A 101 -10.83 39.48 -12.44
N GLY A 102 -10.02 38.86 -11.56
CA GLY A 102 -8.87 39.53 -10.97
C GLY A 102 -7.83 39.95 -12.03
N ALA A 103 -7.51 39.09 -12.98
CA ALA A 103 -6.61 39.40 -14.08
C ALA A 103 -7.10 40.54 -14.98
N VAL A 104 -8.42 40.62 -15.25
CA VAL A 104 -9.01 41.72 -16.01
C VAL A 104 -8.87 43.05 -15.26
N PHE A 105 -9.21 43.12 -13.96
CA PHE A 105 -9.04 44.32 -13.16
C PHE A 105 -7.56 44.74 -13.07
N PHE A 106 -6.63 43.78 -12.98
CA PHE A 106 -5.19 44.01 -13.00
C PHE A 106 -4.74 44.64 -14.31
N ALA A 107 -5.15 44.03 -15.46
CA ALA A 107 -4.84 44.56 -16.78
C ALA A 107 -5.39 45.99 -17.00
N ILE A 108 -6.61 46.28 -16.52
CA ILE A 108 -7.18 47.62 -16.56
C ILE A 108 -6.34 48.57 -15.73
N GLY A 109 -5.88 48.19 -14.52
CA GLY A 109 -5.00 49.01 -13.69
C GLY A 109 -3.70 49.35 -14.41
N ILE A 110 -3.03 48.39 -15.05
CA ILE A 110 -1.81 48.62 -15.85
C ILE A 110 -2.07 49.59 -17.02
N ILE A 111 -3.14 49.38 -17.78
CA ILE A 111 -3.50 50.22 -18.93
C ILE A 111 -3.77 51.66 -18.46
N LEU A 112 -4.46 51.85 -17.35
CA LEU A 112 -4.76 53.19 -16.83
C LEU A 112 -3.50 53.91 -16.31
N GLY A 113 -2.58 53.18 -15.65
CA GLY A 113 -1.32 53.75 -15.15
C GLY A 113 -0.34 54.06 -16.27
N GLU A 114 0.01 53.04 -17.10
CA GLU A 114 1.10 53.10 -18.07
C GLU A 114 0.73 53.76 -19.40
N LEU A 115 -0.49 53.52 -19.92
CA LEU A 115 -0.90 53.98 -21.26
C LEU A 115 -1.73 55.26 -21.24
N VAL A 116 -2.61 55.41 -20.19
CA VAL A 116 -3.53 56.56 -20.11
C VAL A 116 -2.97 57.64 -19.20
N ASN A 117 -1.94 57.37 -18.39
CA ASN A 117 -1.41 58.27 -17.36
C ASN A 117 -2.53 58.79 -16.46
N ALA A 118 -3.47 57.94 -16.04
CA ALA A 118 -4.57 58.30 -15.16
C ALA A 118 -4.05 58.77 -13.81
N ALA A 119 -4.86 59.52 -13.08
CA ALA A 119 -4.50 59.96 -11.74
C ALA A 119 -4.29 58.71 -10.84
N LEU A 120 -3.21 58.69 -10.06
CA LEU A 120 -2.82 57.58 -9.16
C LEU A 120 -3.98 56.97 -8.33
N PRO A 121 -4.98 57.75 -7.80
CA PRO A 121 -6.09 57.15 -7.09
C PRO A 121 -6.98 56.23 -7.95
N VAL A 122 -7.08 56.47 -9.25
CA VAL A 122 -7.92 55.67 -10.14
C VAL A 122 -7.21 54.34 -10.47
N GLU A 123 -5.93 54.39 -10.83
CA GLU A 123 -5.09 53.18 -11.01
C GLU A 123 -5.11 52.33 -9.75
N LEU A 124 -4.82 52.94 -8.59
CA LEU A 124 -4.76 52.25 -7.32
C LEU A 124 -6.12 51.60 -6.95
N ALA A 125 -7.26 52.22 -7.28
CA ALA A 125 -8.57 51.63 -7.03
C ALA A 125 -8.74 50.30 -7.81
N PHE A 126 -8.36 50.23 -9.07
CA PHE A 126 -8.44 49.00 -9.87
C PHE A 126 -7.47 47.93 -9.37
N LEU A 127 -6.26 48.29 -8.95
CA LEU A 127 -5.28 47.41 -8.37
C LEU A 127 -5.76 46.83 -7.03
N ILE A 128 -6.34 47.64 -6.16
CA ILE A 128 -6.91 47.17 -4.89
C ILE A 128 -8.11 46.22 -5.13
N ILE A 129 -9.00 46.55 -6.07
CA ILE A 129 -10.12 45.66 -6.41
C ILE A 129 -9.57 44.31 -6.91
N SER A 130 -8.57 44.31 -7.79
CA SER A 130 -7.91 43.10 -8.26
C SER A 130 -7.31 42.32 -7.09
N TYR A 131 -6.57 42.97 -6.21
CA TYR A 131 -5.94 42.34 -5.04
C TYR A 131 -6.99 41.72 -4.09
N VAL A 132 -8.10 42.40 -3.82
CA VAL A 132 -9.17 41.86 -2.99
C VAL A 132 -9.85 40.64 -3.63
N ILE A 133 -10.08 40.68 -4.94
CA ILE A 133 -10.62 39.51 -5.70
C ILE A 133 -9.67 38.31 -5.63
N LEU A 134 -8.37 38.53 -5.85
CA LEU A 134 -7.38 37.47 -5.93
C LEU A 134 -6.93 36.97 -4.57
N GLY A 135 -6.67 37.86 -3.63
CA GLY A 135 -6.01 37.57 -2.36
C GLY A 135 -6.82 37.76 -1.11
N GLY A 136 -8.07 38.22 -1.22
CA GLY A 136 -8.88 38.56 -0.04
C GLY A 136 -9.10 37.39 0.91
N ASP A 137 -9.28 36.19 0.40
CA ASP A 137 -9.37 34.94 1.18
C ASP A 137 -8.05 34.58 1.88
N ILE A 138 -6.91 34.80 1.21
CA ILE A 138 -5.58 34.54 1.76
C ILE A 138 -5.30 35.47 2.93
N VAL A 139 -5.58 36.75 2.73
CA VAL A 139 -5.44 37.78 3.77
C VAL A 139 -6.36 37.51 4.97
N LEU A 140 -7.62 37.17 4.74
CA LEU A 140 -8.55 36.81 5.80
C LEU A 140 -8.11 35.56 6.56
N LYS A 141 -7.63 34.53 5.88
CA LYS A 141 -7.04 33.31 6.49
C LYS A 141 -5.81 33.67 7.33
N ALA A 142 -4.91 34.51 6.80
CA ALA A 142 -3.73 34.97 7.53
C ALA A 142 -4.08 35.71 8.81
N VAL A 143 -4.99 36.66 8.74
CA VAL A 143 -5.46 37.44 9.94
C VAL A 143 -6.10 36.50 10.96
N LYS A 144 -6.96 35.58 10.52
CA LYS A 144 -7.60 34.61 11.40
C LYS A 144 -6.59 33.65 12.06
N ASN A 145 -5.53 33.29 11.35
CA ASN A 145 -4.48 32.43 11.88
C ASN A 145 -3.60 33.17 12.91
N ILE A 146 -3.30 34.44 12.66
CA ILE A 146 -2.59 35.32 13.64
C ILE A 146 -3.38 35.42 14.94
N THR A 147 -4.70 35.67 14.90
CA THR A 147 -5.53 35.76 16.10
C THR A 147 -5.59 34.47 16.92
N LYS A 148 -5.28 33.34 16.28
CA LYS A 148 -5.17 32.03 16.91
C LYS A 148 -3.74 31.64 17.32
N GLY A 149 -2.78 32.60 17.27
CA GLY A 149 -1.37 32.38 17.62
C GLY A 149 -0.56 31.55 16.57
N ARG A 150 -1.08 31.43 15.36
CA ARG A 150 -0.43 30.69 14.25
C ARG A 150 0.19 31.67 13.27
N VAL A 151 1.36 32.21 13.62
CA VAL A 151 1.98 33.32 12.90
C VAL A 151 2.85 32.90 11.72
N PHE A 152 3.32 31.64 11.65
CA PHE A 152 4.31 31.21 10.65
C PHE A 152 3.74 30.22 9.63
N GLU A 153 2.61 30.58 9.00
CA GLU A 153 2.00 29.80 7.93
C GLU A 153 2.20 30.48 6.56
N GLU A 154 2.03 29.73 5.48
CA GLU A 154 2.20 30.19 4.11
C GLU A 154 1.38 31.45 3.79
N ASN A 155 0.07 31.44 4.14
CA ASN A 155 -0.81 32.56 3.94
C ASN A 155 -0.34 33.83 4.66
N PHE A 156 0.31 33.69 5.82
CA PHE A 156 0.92 34.81 6.54
C PHE A 156 2.11 35.39 5.76
N LEU A 157 3.01 34.56 5.25
CA LEU A 157 4.19 35.01 4.48
C LEU A 157 3.78 35.75 3.22
N MET A 158 2.79 35.20 2.49
CA MET A 158 2.25 35.82 1.28
C MET A 158 1.55 37.16 1.59
N THR A 159 0.74 37.18 2.64
CA THR A 159 0.05 38.43 3.07
C THR A 159 1.05 39.48 3.52
N LEU A 160 2.05 39.11 4.34
CA LEU A 160 3.08 40.03 4.81
C LEU A 160 3.87 40.63 3.66
N SER A 161 4.26 39.84 2.69
CA SER A 161 5.04 40.29 1.52
C SER A 161 4.22 41.20 0.61
N THR A 162 2.97 40.83 0.30
CA THR A 162 2.15 41.60 -0.65
C THR A 162 1.59 42.90 -0.01
N VAL A 163 1.17 42.87 1.27
CA VAL A 163 0.78 44.09 2.01
C VAL A 163 2.00 44.98 2.21
N GLY A 164 3.18 44.40 2.50
CA GLY A 164 4.42 45.14 2.58
C GLY A 164 4.77 45.87 1.28
N ALA A 165 4.55 45.20 0.14
CA ALA A 165 4.75 45.79 -1.18
C ALA A 165 3.81 46.98 -1.43
N PHE A 166 2.53 46.91 -1.00
CA PHE A 166 1.62 48.06 -1.01
C PHE A 166 2.13 49.23 -0.18
N ILE A 167 2.71 48.96 1.00
CA ILE A 167 3.22 50.02 1.92
C ILE A 167 4.42 50.75 1.32
N ILE A 168 5.30 50.05 0.61
CA ILE A 168 6.49 50.65 -0.03
C ILE A 168 6.20 51.26 -1.41
N GLY A 169 4.94 51.17 -1.91
CA GLY A 169 4.53 51.78 -3.17
C GLY A 169 4.64 50.85 -4.40
N GLU A 170 5.01 49.61 -4.23
CA GLU A 170 5.14 48.59 -5.31
C GLU A 170 3.77 47.88 -5.56
N TYR A 171 2.78 48.68 -5.96
CA TYR A 171 1.39 48.24 -6.09
C TYR A 171 1.20 47.17 -7.17
N LEU A 172 1.83 47.35 -8.33
CA LEU A 172 1.77 46.42 -9.44
C LEU A 172 2.39 45.07 -9.06
N GLU A 173 3.53 45.10 -8.38
CA GLU A 173 4.20 43.87 -7.93
C GLU A 173 3.32 43.11 -6.91
N ALA A 174 2.70 43.79 -5.97
CA ALA A 174 1.84 43.18 -4.97
C ALA A 174 0.68 42.38 -5.59
N VAL A 175 0.00 43.00 -6.57
CA VAL A 175 -1.14 42.35 -7.26
C VAL A 175 -0.67 41.21 -8.15
N ALA A 176 0.41 41.41 -8.85
CA ALA A 176 0.99 40.41 -9.73
C ALA A 176 1.44 39.16 -8.98
N VAL A 177 2.15 39.34 -7.86
CA VAL A 177 2.54 38.23 -6.96
C VAL A 177 1.32 37.43 -6.54
N MET A 178 0.23 38.10 -6.13
CA MET A 178 -0.99 37.43 -5.73
C MET A 178 -1.67 36.69 -6.90
N LEU A 179 -1.66 37.28 -8.10
CA LEU A 179 -2.19 36.63 -9.31
C LEU A 179 -1.40 35.37 -9.66
N PHE A 180 -0.07 35.46 -9.70
CA PHE A 180 0.78 34.30 -10.00
C PHE A 180 0.69 33.21 -8.94
N TYR A 181 0.62 33.59 -7.67
CA TYR A 181 0.40 32.65 -6.58
C TYR A 181 -0.91 31.88 -6.77
N GLN A 182 -2.02 32.57 -7.06
CA GLN A 182 -3.32 31.94 -7.30
C GLN A 182 -3.34 31.05 -8.56
N VAL A 183 -2.65 31.46 -9.61
CA VAL A 183 -2.47 30.62 -10.81
C VAL A 183 -1.66 29.38 -10.45
N GLY A 184 -0.62 29.52 -9.65
CA GLY A 184 0.21 28.43 -9.16
C GLY A 184 -0.57 27.43 -8.35
N GLU A 185 -1.33 27.89 -7.35
CA GLU A 185 -2.23 27.06 -6.54
C GLU A 185 -3.23 26.30 -7.41
N PHE A 186 -3.86 26.98 -8.37
CA PHE A 186 -4.79 26.35 -9.29
C PHE A 186 -4.16 25.22 -10.13
N LEU A 187 -2.97 25.47 -10.71
CA LEU A 187 -2.26 24.47 -11.50
C LEU A 187 -1.80 23.28 -10.63
N GLN A 188 -1.36 23.57 -9.41
CA GLN A 188 -0.95 22.57 -8.43
C GLN A 188 -2.12 21.70 -8.02
N ASP A 189 -3.26 22.29 -7.66
CA ASP A 189 -4.50 21.58 -7.34
C ASP A 189 -4.98 20.70 -8.49
N MET A 190 -4.95 21.22 -9.71
CA MET A 190 -5.30 20.45 -10.91
C MET A 190 -4.38 19.25 -11.10
N SER A 191 -3.08 19.42 -10.90
CA SER A 191 -2.08 18.36 -11.02
C SER A 191 -2.25 17.29 -9.93
N VAL A 192 -2.52 17.70 -8.70
CA VAL A 192 -2.82 16.78 -7.58
C VAL A 192 -4.13 16.04 -7.81
N LYS A 193 -5.20 16.72 -8.26
CA LYS A 193 -6.49 16.10 -8.60
C LYS A 193 -6.34 15.09 -9.75
N HIS A 194 -5.56 15.43 -10.78
CA HIS A 194 -5.27 14.51 -11.88
C HIS A 194 -4.48 13.28 -11.41
N SER A 195 -3.48 13.47 -10.57
CA SER A 195 -2.72 12.37 -9.98
C SER A 195 -3.59 11.47 -9.10
N ARG A 196 -4.41 12.06 -8.21
CA ARG A 196 -5.39 11.31 -7.39
C ARG A 196 -6.35 10.49 -8.25
N LYS A 197 -6.90 11.08 -9.32
CA LYS A 197 -7.79 10.38 -10.25
C LYS A 197 -7.09 9.23 -10.97
N SER A 198 -5.86 9.42 -11.39
CA SER A 198 -5.07 8.37 -12.04
C SER A 198 -4.80 7.20 -11.09
N ILE A 199 -4.53 7.46 -9.81
CA ILE A 199 -4.35 6.42 -8.78
C ILE A 199 -5.69 5.73 -8.49
N ALA A 200 -6.79 6.46 -8.38
CA ALA A 200 -8.13 5.89 -8.21
C ALA A 200 -8.54 5.01 -9.40
N ASN A 201 -8.19 5.40 -10.63
CA ASN A 201 -8.43 4.58 -11.83
C ASN A 201 -7.59 3.30 -11.85
N LEU A 202 -6.42 3.25 -11.19
CA LEU A 202 -5.66 2.01 -11.02
C LEU A 202 -6.37 1.00 -10.13
N MET A 203 -7.30 1.49 -9.30
CA MET A 203 -8.12 0.71 -8.37
C MET A 203 -9.55 0.51 -8.87
N ASP A 204 -9.81 0.79 -10.16
CA ASP A 204 -11.11 0.51 -10.80
C ASP A 204 -11.32 -1.00 -11.05
N ILE A 205 -11.08 -1.76 -9.97
CA ILE A 205 -11.41 -3.20 -9.90
C ILE A 205 -12.80 -3.44 -9.33
N ARG A 206 -13.44 -2.40 -8.75
CA ARG A 206 -14.75 -2.52 -8.12
C ARG A 206 -15.82 -2.82 -9.19
N PRO A 207 -16.64 -3.85 -9.00
CA PRO A 207 -17.80 -4.12 -9.83
C PRO A 207 -18.92 -3.11 -9.56
N ASP A 208 -19.60 -2.65 -10.62
CA ASP A 208 -20.68 -1.67 -10.50
C ASP A 208 -22.01 -2.32 -10.12
N SER A 209 -22.22 -3.60 -10.51
CA SER A 209 -23.48 -4.33 -10.32
C SER A 209 -23.24 -5.84 -10.26
N ALA A 210 -24.21 -6.57 -9.72
CA ALA A 210 -24.26 -8.03 -9.71
C ALA A 210 -25.58 -8.49 -10.33
N THR A 211 -25.53 -9.49 -11.21
CA THR A 211 -26.74 -10.14 -11.76
C THR A 211 -27.03 -11.40 -10.94
N VAL A 212 -28.09 -11.36 -10.12
CA VAL A 212 -28.49 -12.45 -9.20
C VAL A 212 -29.64 -13.23 -9.83
N ASN A 213 -29.59 -14.55 -9.77
CA ASN A 213 -30.70 -15.42 -10.13
C ASN A 213 -31.62 -15.60 -8.92
N ARG A 214 -32.77 -14.95 -8.91
CA ARG A 214 -33.79 -15.08 -7.88
C ARG A 214 -35.03 -15.79 -8.45
N ASN A 215 -35.26 -17.02 -8.04
CA ASN A 215 -36.41 -17.84 -8.48
C ASN A 215 -36.51 -18.04 -10.01
N GLY A 216 -35.37 -18.07 -10.71
CA GLY A 216 -35.34 -18.23 -12.17
C GLY A 216 -35.34 -16.91 -12.96
N GLU A 217 -35.48 -15.77 -12.30
CA GLU A 217 -35.38 -14.45 -12.94
C GLU A 217 -34.00 -13.81 -12.63
N LEU A 218 -33.37 -13.25 -13.64
CA LEU A 218 -32.11 -12.54 -13.53
C LEU A 218 -32.38 -11.07 -13.18
N VAL A 219 -31.98 -10.68 -11.96
CA VAL A 219 -32.17 -9.32 -11.43
C VAL A 219 -30.80 -8.67 -11.22
N THR A 220 -30.61 -7.48 -11.80
CA THR A 220 -29.38 -6.70 -11.56
C THR A 220 -29.54 -5.85 -10.32
N VAL A 221 -28.63 -6.02 -9.38
CA VAL A 221 -28.63 -5.38 -8.06
C VAL A 221 -27.25 -4.78 -7.72
N ALA A 222 -27.16 -3.95 -6.70
CA ALA A 222 -25.88 -3.52 -6.17
C ALA A 222 -25.16 -4.70 -5.49
N PRO A 223 -23.84 -4.86 -5.64
CA PRO A 223 -23.08 -5.97 -5.05
C PRO A 223 -23.28 -6.09 -3.52
N GLU A 224 -23.46 -4.98 -2.83
CA GLU A 224 -23.71 -4.91 -1.38
C GLU A 224 -25.03 -5.56 -0.93
N SER A 225 -25.97 -5.71 -1.85
CA SER A 225 -27.30 -6.32 -1.55
C SER A 225 -27.35 -7.83 -1.81
N VAL A 226 -26.24 -8.42 -2.22
CA VAL A 226 -26.11 -9.86 -2.48
C VAL A 226 -25.71 -10.56 -1.18
N SER A 227 -26.40 -11.64 -0.85
CA SER A 227 -26.14 -12.43 0.37
C SER A 227 -25.27 -13.66 0.08
N ILE A 228 -24.59 -14.16 1.12
CA ILE A 228 -23.85 -15.42 1.04
C ILE A 228 -24.87 -16.55 0.70
N GLY A 229 -24.50 -17.37 -0.29
CA GLY A 229 -25.35 -18.45 -0.82
C GLY A 229 -26.18 -18.07 -2.03
N ASP A 230 -26.34 -16.77 -2.34
CA ASP A 230 -26.98 -16.32 -3.57
C ASP A 230 -26.21 -16.84 -4.79
N VAL A 231 -26.93 -17.01 -5.90
CA VAL A 231 -26.36 -17.45 -7.17
C VAL A 231 -26.30 -16.26 -8.12
N ILE A 232 -25.09 -15.91 -8.55
CA ILE A 232 -24.84 -14.83 -9.49
C ILE A 232 -24.45 -15.38 -10.87
N VAL A 233 -24.83 -14.67 -11.92
CA VAL A 233 -24.50 -14.99 -13.31
C VAL A 233 -23.59 -13.90 -13.86
N VAL A 234 -22.43 -14.30 -14.38
CA VAL A 234 -21.40 -13.40 -14.92
C VAL A 234 -21.17 -13.71 -16.39
N LYS A 235 -21.45 -12.73 -17.26
CA LYS A 235 -21.30 -12.85 -18.72
C LYS A 235 -19.86 -12.52 -19.16
N PRO A 236 -19.46 -12.95 -20.37
CA PRO A 236 -18.19 -12.50 -20.95
C PRO A 236 -18.08 -10.97 -21.01
N GLY A 237 -16.92 -10.44 -20.59
CA GLY A 237 -16.65 -9.01 -20.47
C GLY A 237 -17.08 -8.38 -19.16
N GLU A 238 -17.83 -9.06 -18.30
CA GLU A 238 -18.24 -8.55 -17.00
C GLU A 238 -17.18 -8.86 -15.91
N LYS A 239 -17.08 -7.96 -14.91
CA LYS A 239 -16.31 -8.21 -13.69
C LYS A 239 -17.09 -9.12 -12.76
N ILE A 240 -16.42 -10.08 -12.13
CA ILE A 240 -17.02 -10.92 -11.08
C ILE A 240 -17.33 -10.02 -9.86
N PRO A 241 -18.60 -9.95 -9.44
CA PRO A 241 -18.99 -8.98 -8.41
C PRO A 241 -18.63 -9.39 -6.97
N LEU A 242 -18.66 -10.68 -6.65
CA LEU A 242 -18.36 -11.22 -5.32
C LEU A 242 -17.56 -12.51 -5.43
N ASP A 243 -16.82 -12.84 -4.38
CA ASP A 243 -16.10 -14.11 -4.29
C ASP A 243 -17.08 -15.28 -4.19
N GLY A 244 -16.81 -16.38 -4.89
CA GLY A 244 -17.66 -17.54 -4.86
C GLY A 244 -17.05 -18.76 -5.54
N ILE A 245 -17.85 -19.83 -5.60
CA ILE A 245 -17.48 -21.09 -6.26
C ILE A 245 -18.29 -21.24 -7.54
N VAL A 246 -17.63 -21.59 -8.64
CA VAL A 246 -18.28 -21.88 -9.91
C VAL A 246 -19.14 -23.13 -9.80
N ILE A 247 -20.46 -22.99 -10.00
CA ILE A 247 -21.40 -24.13 -9.95
C ILE A 247 -21.86 -24.60 -11.33
N ASP A 248 -21.65 -23.74 -12.36
CA ASP A 248 -21.92 -24.10 -13.74
C ASP A 248 -21.14 -23.19 -14.70
N GLY A 249 -20.72 -23.76 -15.82
CA GLY A 249 -19.93 -23.06 -16.85
C GLY A 249 -18.43 -23.28 -16.71
N GLU A 250 -17.73 -22.94 -17.79
CA GLU A 250 -16.27 -22.86 -17.85
C GLU A 250 -15.85 -21.59 -18.58
N SER A 251 -14.76 -20.98 -18.14
CA SER A 251 -14.27 -19.74 -18.74
C SER A 251 -12.80 -19.48 -18.44
N MET A 252 -12.24 -18.47 -19.12
CA MET A 252 -10.97 -17.85 -18.81
C MET A 252 -11.23 -16.57 -18.00
N LEU A 253 -10.56 -16.41 -16.86
CA LEU A 253 -10.61 -15.21 -16.02
C LEU A 253 -9.35 -14.38 -16.21
N ASP A 254 -9.51 -13.13 -16.59
CA ASP A 254 -8.42 -12.15 -16.54
C ASP A 254 -8.26 -11.67 -15.10
N THR A 255 -7.16 -12.09 -14.49
CA THR A 255 -6.81 -11.76 -13.10
C THR A 255 -5.85 -10.57 -13.01
N LYS A 256 -5.43 -10.00 -14.14
CA LYS A 256 -4.38 -8.97 -14.23
C LYS A 256 -4.58 -7.78 -13.29
N ALA A 257 -5.82 -7.35 -13.12
CA ALA A 257 -6.14 -6.23 -12.25
C ALA A 257 -5.91 -6.53 -10.76
N LEU A 258 -5.96 -7.82 -10.36
CA LEU A 258 -5.77 -8.27 -8.98
C LEU A 258 -4.32 -8.74 -8.74
N THR A 259 -3.82 -9.60 -9.61
CA THR A 259 -2.56 -10.32 -9.40
C THR A 259 -1.38 -9.74 -10.19
N GLY A 260 -1.66 -8.88 -11.18
CA GLY A 260 -0.67 -8.39 -12.13
C GLY A 260 -0.26 -9.42 -13.21
N GLU A 261 -0.81 -10.62 -13.17
CA GLU A 261 -0.51 -11.67 -14.15
C GLU A 261 -1.18 -11.38 -15.50
N SER A 262 -0.44 -11.56 -16.59
CA SER A 262 -0.96 -11.32 -17.95
C SER A 262 -1.61 -12.57 -18.57
N VAL A 263 -1.47 -13.74 -17.94
CA VAL A 263 -2.03 -14.99 -18.43
C VAL A 263 -3.37 -15.25 -17.77
N PRO A 264 -4.48 -15.35 -18.52
CA PRO A 264 -5.78 -15.66 -17.95
C PRO A 264 -5.79 -17.06 -17.30
N ARG A 265 -6.53 -17.20 -16.20
CA ARG A 265 -6.72 -18.44 -15.48
C ARG A 265 -7.96 -19.16 -15.97
N ASN A 266 -7.85 -20.45 -16.33
CA ASN A 266 -9.01 -21.28 -16.61
C ASN A 266 -9.74 -21.64 -15.32
N VAL A 267 -11.08 -21.59 -15.36
CA VAL A 267 -11.96 -21.99 -14.25
C VAL A 267 -13.06 -22.90 -14.76
N HIS A 268 -13.35 -23.92 -13.95
CA HIS A 268 -14.33 -24.97 -14.21
C HIS A 268 -15.25 -25.11 -12.98
N HIS A 269 -16.23 -26.00 -13.10
CA HIS A 269 -17.11 -26.35 -11.96
C HIS A 269 -16.30 -26.76 -10.72
N GLY A 270 -16.60 -26.14 -9.58
CA GLY A 270 -15.92 -26.37 -8.30
C GLY A 270 -14.73 -25.45 -8.03
N ASP A 271 -14.27 -24.68 -9.01
CA ASP A 271 -13.17 -23.73 -8.83
C ASP A 271 -13.63 -22.44 -8.15
N GLU A 272 -12.71 -21.80 -7.42
CA GLU A 272 -12.94 -20.51 -6.80
C GLU A 272 -12.82 -19.38 -7.84
N ALA A 273 -13.82 -18.50 -7.87
CA ALA A 273 -13.86 -17.30 -8.68
C ALA A 273 -13.84 -16.06 -7.80
N LEU A 274 -12.82 -15.19 -7.99
CA LEU A 274 -12.57 -14.04 -7.14
C LEU A 274 -13.21 -12.78 -7.71
N SER A 275 -13.77 -11.94 -6.83
CA SER A 275 -14.32 -10.64 -7.20
C SER A 275 -13.24 -9.77 -7.86
N GLY A 276 -13.65 -8.97 -8.85
CA GLY A 276 -12.76 -8.08 -9.61
C GLY A 276 -12.04 -8.71 -10.81
N CYS A 277 -12.02 -10.04 -10.95
CA CYS A 277 -11.58 -10.70 -12.19
C CYS A 277 -12.57 -10.41 -13.32
N ILE A 278 -12.08 -10.32 -14.57
CA ILE A 278 -12.93 -10.13 -15.74
C ILE A 278 -13.16 -11.50 -16.40
N ASN A 279 -14.41 -11.86 -16.56
CA ASN A 279 -14.80 -13.06 -17.29
C ASN A 279 -14.57 -12.85 -18.80
N GLN A 280 -13.80 -13.73 -19.48
CA GLN A 280 -13.42 -13.51 -20.89
C GLN A 280 -14.27 -14.29 -21.91
N SER A 281 -14.71 -15.50 -21.60
CA SER A 281 -15.26 -16.39 -22.63
C SER A 281 -16.66 -16.95 -22.35
N GLY A 282 -16.82 -17.84 -21.39
CA GLY A 282 -18.09 -18.53 -21.09
C GLY A 282 -18.99 -17.74 -20.13
N ILE A 283 -20.26 -18.12 -20.03
CA ILE A 283 -21.13 -17.64 -18.95
C ILE A 283 -20.80 -18.46 -17.71
N LEU A 284 -20.54 -17.80 -16.61
CA LEU A 284 -20.29 -18.44 -15.32
C LEU A 284 -21.47 -18.24 -14.38
N THR A 285 -21.88 -19.32 -13.75
CA THR A 285 -22.82 -19.31 -12.63
C THR A 285 -22.05 -19.58 -11.35
N ILE A 286 -22.07 -18.63 -10.42
CA ILE A 286 -21.21 -18.64 -9.23
C ILE A 286 -22.08 -18.57 -7.99
N ARG A 287 -21.85 -19.46 -7.02
CA ARG A 287 -22.46 -19.37 -5.67
C ARG A 287 -21.58 -18.51 -4.80
N VAL A 288 -22.13 -17.43 -4.26
CA VAL A 288 -21.44 -16.46 -3.43
C VAL A 288 -21.05 -17.09 -2.09
N THR A 289 -19.76 -16.92 -1.71
CA THR A 289 -19.19 -17.47 -0.46
C THR A 289 -18.87 -16.41 0.57
N LYS A 290 -18.68 -15.14 0.14
CA LYS A 290 -18.35 -14.03 1.04
C LYS A 290 -19.27 -12.83 0.77
N ALA A 291 -19.61 -12.09 1.83
CA ALA A 291 -20.30 -10.81 1.69
C ALA A 291 -19.42 -9.78 0.96
N PHE A 292 -20.03 -8.74 0.35
CA PHE A 292 -19.28 -7.76 -0.44
C PHE A 292 -18.15 -7.08 0.36
N GLY A 293 -18.38 -6.70 1.62
CA GLY A 293 -17.36 -6.09 2.48
C GLY A 293 -16.18 -7.00 2.84
N GLU A 294 -16.36 -8.32 2.71
CA GLU A 294 -15.34 -9.34 2.95
C GLU A 294 -14.73 -9.87 1.65
N SER A 295 -15.20 -9.40 0.50
CA SER A 295 -14.72 -9.82 -0.81
C SER A 295 -13.27 -9.39 -1.05
N THR A 296 -12.58 -10.11 -1.91
CA THR A 296 -11.20 -9.82 -2.31
C THR A 296 -11.04 -8.37 -2.78
N VAL A 297 -11.94 -7.87 -3.61
CA VAL A 297 -11.91 -6.47 -4.08
C VAL A 297 -12.07 -5.48 -2.93
N ALA A 298 -13.03 -5.70 -2.04
CA ALA A 298 -13.26 -4.80 -0.90
C ALA A 298 -12.03 -4.72 0.01
N LYS A 299 -11.38 -5.86 0.30
CA LYS A 299 -10.15 -5.93 1.08
C LYS A 299 -8.97 -5.21 0.39
N ILE A 300 -8.78 -5.41 -0.91
CA ILE A 300 -7.73 -4.73 -1.67
C ILE A 300 -7.93 -3.22 -1.62
N ILE A 301 -9.15 -2.75 -1.90
CA ILE A 301 -9.48 -1.32 -1.86
C ILE A 301 -9.22 -0.75 -0.46
N ASP A 302 -9.67 -1.43 0.60
CA ASP A 302 -9.47 -0.99 1.99
C ASP A 302 -7.97 -0.91 2.34
N LEU A 303 -7.18 -1.92 1.99
CA LEU A 303 -5.73 -1.95 2.25
C LEU A 303 -5.00 -0.79 1.56
N VAL A 304 -5.26 -0.55 0.27
CA VAL A 304 -4.62 0.54 -0.47
C VAL A 304 -5.10 1.91 0.01
N GLU A 305 -6.38 2.05 0.29
CA GLU A 305 -6.95 3.30 0.79
C GLU A 305 -6.46 3.64 2.20
N ASN A 306 -6.28 2.66 3.07
CA ASN A 306 -5.76 2.86 4.42
C ASN A 306 -4.23 2.96 4.47
N ALA A 307 -3.53 2.55 3.42
CA ALA A 307 -2.07 2.63 3.34
C ALA A 307 -1.52 4.06 3.50
N SER A 308 -2.28 5.09 3.14
CA SER A 308 -1.88 6.49 3.34
C SER A 308 -1.92 6.96 4.79
N SER A 309 -2.52 6.20 5.71
CA SER A 309 -2.59 6.54 7.13
C SER A 309 -1.26 6.33 7.88
N ARG A 310 -0.40 5.43 7.39
CA ARG A 310 0.91 5.12 8.00
C ARG A 310 2.03 5.83 7.23
N LYS A 311 2.40 7.02 7.69
CA LYS A 311 3.36 7.91 7.02
C LYS A 311 4.80 7.41 7.10
N ALA A 312 5.53 7.57 6.00
CA ALA A 312 6.97 7.30 5.94
C ALA A 312 7.77 8.21 6.88
N THR A 313 8.93 7.73 7.33
CA THR A 313 9.87 8.54 8.13
C THR A 313 10.28 9.82 7.40
N THR A 314 10.47 9.74 6.08
CA THR A 314 10.78 10.89 5.23
C THR A 314 9.64 11.90 5.18
N GLU A 315 8.38 11.47 5.14
CA GLU A 315 7.21 12.37 5.19
C GLU A 315 7.12 13.10 6.54
N ASN A 316 7.30 12.38 7.64
CA ASN A 316 7.33 12.96 8.99
C ASN A 316 8.48 13.96 9.17
N PHE A 317 9.66 13.65 8.58
CA PHE A 317 10.80 14.57 8.58
C PHE A 317 10.46 15.88 7.86
N ILE A 318 9.84 15.86 6.70
CA ILE A 318 9.47 17.06 5.96
C ILE A 318 8.47 17.92 6.72
N THR A 319 7.47 17.31 7.35
CA THR A 319 6.50 18.02 8.20
C THR A 319 7.21 18.70 9.39
N THR A 320 8.16 17.99 10.01
CA THR A 320 8.95 18.54 11.11
C THR A 320 9.90 19.64 10.63
N PHE A 321 10.56 19.43 9.49
CA PHE A 321 11.45 20.42 8.86
C PHE A 321 10.71 21.74 8.59
N ALA A 322 9.53 21.70 7.98
CA ALA A 322 8.74 22.89 7.68
C ALA A 322 8.45 23.71 8.93
N ARG A 323 8.19 23.06 10.07
CA ARG A 323 7.92 23.73 11.36
C ARG A 323 9.08 24.58 11.88
N TYR A 324 10.32 24.11 11.73
CA TYR A 324 11.52 24.83 12.17
C TYR A 324 12.05 25.78 11.11
N TYR A 325 11.93 25.40 9.85
CA TYR A 325 12.42 26.17 8.72
C TYR A 325 11.75 27.54 8.59
N THR A 326 10.42 27.61 8.68
CA THR A 326 9.67 28.87 8.48
C THR A 326 10.04 29.95 9.49
N PRO A 327 10.11 29.73 10.82
CA PRO A 327 10.58 30.74 11.76
C PRO A 327 12.01 31.23 11.48
N ILE A 328 12.92 30.30 11.13
CA ILE A 328 14.31 30.67 10.81
C ILE A 328 14.37 31.62 9.61
N VAL A 329 13.61 31.33 8.59
CA VAL A 329 13.55 32.14 7.38
C VAL A 329 12.97 33.52 7.67
N VAL A 330 11.91 33.63 8.46
CA VAL A 330 11.34 34.93 8.85
C VAL A 330 12.36 35.78 9.61
N ILE A 331 13.12 35.17 10.53
CA ILE A 331 14.17 35.85 11.25
C ILE A 331 15.28 36.33 10.29
N LEU A 332 15.71 35.47 9.35
CA LEU A 332 16.71 35.85 8.35
C LEU A 332 16.23 36.98 7.42
N ALA A 333 14.97 36.95 7.00
CA ALA A 333 14.37 38.00 6.22
C ALA A 333 14.32 39.34 6.98
N ALA A 334 13.96 39.30 8.29
CA ALA A 334 13.98 40.47 9.14
C ALA A 334 15.41 41.02 9.33
N ILE A 335 16.41 40.15 9.52
CA ILE A 335 17.82 40.54 9.59
C ILE A 335 18.24 41.19 8.27
N LEU A 336 17.89 40.58 7.13
CA LEU A 336 18.20 41.13 5.81
C LEU A 336 17.57 42.50 5.55
N ALA A 337 16.33 42.73 6.04
CA ALA A 337 15.63 43.99 5.85
C ALA A 337 16.14 45.12 6.78
N ILE A 338 16.66 44.77 7.98
CA ILE A 338 16.95 45.77 9.03
C ILE A 338 18.45 46.04 9.16
N VAL A 339 19.28 45.01 9.16
CA VAL A 339 20.72 45.18 9.51
C VAL A 339 21.50 45.98 8.49
N PRO A 340 21.41 45.79 7.16
CA PRO A 340 22.18 46.58 6.24
C PRO A 340 21.87 48.07 6.21
N PRO A 341 20.58 48.53 6.24
CA PRO A 341 20.28 49.94 6.36
C PRO A 341 20.83 50.56 7.68
N LEU A 342 20.75 49.82 8.78
CA LEU A 342 21.30 50.30 10.06
C LEU A 342 22.83 50.33 10.08
N ALA A 343 23.50 49.36 9.53
CA ALA A 343 24.96 49.20 9.60
C ALA A 343 25.69 50.04 8.54
N PHE A 344 25.12 50.18 7.33
CA PHE A 344 25.76 50.82 6.21
C PHE A 344 25.11 52.10 5.73
N GLY A 345 23.92 52.45 6.26
CA GLY A 345 23.16 53.65 5.86
C GLY A 345 22.51 53.51 4.48
N ASP A 346 22.27 52.28 4.04
CA ASP A 346 21.62 51.94 2.78
C ASP A 346 20.15 52.30 2.76
N ASP A 347 19.52 52.30 1.57
CA ASP A 347 18.09 52.59 1.43
C ASP A 347 17.21 51.53 2.06
N TRP A 348 16.36 51.93 3.01
CA TRP A 348 15.42 51.09 3.73
C TRP A 348 14.43 50.39 2.81
N ILE A 349 13.92 51.07 1.77
CA ILE A 349 12.90 50.54 0.87
C ILE A 349 13.45 49.35 0.12
N GLU A 350 14.68 49.48 -0.43
CA GLU A 350 15.33 48.43 -1.16
C GLU A 350 15.59 47.18 -0.31
N TRP A 351 16.05 47.31 0.93
CA TRP A 351 16.33 46.17 1.79
C TRP A 351 15.07 45.51 2.35
N ILE A 352 14.01 46.28 2.60
CA ILE A 352 12.69 45.75 2.93
C ILE A 352 12.14 44.96 1.74
N ARG A 353 12.25 45.48 0.51
CA ARG A 353 11.88 44.75 -0.72
C ARG A 353 12.61 43.40 -0.83
N ARG A 354 13.94 43.38 -0.63
CA ARG A 354 14.72 42.14 -0.62
C ARG A 354 14.28 41.16 0.46
N GLY A 355 13.97 41.65 1.65
CA GLY A 355 13.43 40.84 2.74
C GLY A 355 12.08 40.21 2.37
N MET A 356 11.19 40.94 1.70
CA MET A 356 9.91 40.40 1.22
C MET A 356 10.08 39.37 0.11
N VAL A 357 10.96 39.61 -0.85
CA VAL A 357 11.34 38.62 -1.89
C VAL A 357 11.86 37.32 -1.25
N PHE A 358 12.73 37.47 -0.24
CA PHE A 358 13.27 36.35 0.52
C PHE A 358 12.17 35.53 1.21
N LEU A 359 11.15 36.19 1.78
CA LEU A 359 9.99 35.51 2.40
C LEU A 359 9.18 34.70 1.38
N VAL A 360 8.88 35.28 0.22
CA VAL A 360 8.12 34.61 -0.85
C VAL A 360 8.80 33.35 -1.35
N ILE A 361 10.12 33.41 -1.61
CA ILE A 361 10.89 32.25 -2.11
C ILE A 361 10.93 31.10 -1.10
N SER A 362 10.78 31.40 0.15
CA SER A 362 11.08 30.47 1.26
C SER A 362 9.99 29.43 1.56
N CYS A 363 8.82 29.44 0.88
CA CYS A 363 7.80 28.41 1.11
C CYS A 363 8.27 27.01 0.70
N PRO A 364 8.26 25.99 1.55
CA PRO A 364 8.65 24.63 1.18
C PRO A 364 7.55 23.85 0.43
N CYS A 365 6.59 24.52 -0.25
CA CYS A 365 5.36 23.97 -0.83
C CYS A 365 5.62 22.79 -1.75
N ALA A 366 6.64 22.88 -2.62
CA ALA A 366 7.03 21.81 -3.54
C ALA A 366 7.35 20.47 -2.83
N LEU A 367 8.00 20.53 -1.65
CA LEU A 367 8.39 19.35 -0.88
C LEU A 367 7.20 18.74 -0.15
N VAL A 368 6.39 19.60 0.47
CA VAL A 368 5.22 19.20 1.30
C VAL A 368 4.20 18.42 0.46
N ILE A 369 4.08 18.72 -0.83
CA ILE A 369 3.12 18.09 -1.73
C ILE A 369 3.71 16.93 -2.49
N SER A 370 4.92 17.10 -3.08
CA SER A 370 5.47 16.09 -3.99
C SER A 370 5.90 14.80 -3.30
N ILE A 371 6.30 14.86 -2.02
CA ILE A 371 6.81 13.69 -1.30
C ILE A 371 5.69 12.71 -0.94
N PRO A 372 4.59 13.11 -0.25
CA PRO A 372 3.45 12.23 -0.04
C PRO A 372 2.87 11.68 -1.35
N LEU A 373 2.77 12.54 -2.38
CA LEU A 373 2.29 12.13 -3.70
C LEU A 373 3.16 11.05 -4.33
N THR A 374 4.50 11.14 -4.18
CA THR A 374 5.43 10.12 -4.69
C THR A 374 5.28 8.79 -3.97
N PHE A 375 5.14 8.79 -2.64
CA PHE A 375 4.91 7.57 -1.87
C PHE A 375 3.57 6.93 -2.22
N PHE A 376 2.52 7.73 -2.32
CA PHE A 376 1.21 7.24 -2.70
C PHE A 376 1.18 6.65 -4.12
N GLY A 377 1.85 7.33 -5.06
CA GLY A 377 2.06 6.81 -6.42
C GLY A 377 2.87 5.51 -6.43
N GLY A 378 3.85 5.36 -5.52
CA GLY A 378 4.62 4.13 -5.33
C GLY A 378 3.79 2.96 -4.81
N ILE A 379 2.88 3.21 -3.85
CA ILE A 379 1.92 2.21 -3.37
C ILE A 379 1.00 1.76 -4.52
N GLY A 380 0.47 2.70 -5.30
CA GLY A 380 -0.34 2.38 -6.48
C GLY A 380 0.44 1.60 -7.55
N ALA A 381 1.72 1.91 -7.77
CA ALA A 381 2.57 1.15 -8.67
C ALA A 381 2.82 -0.28 -8.17
N ALA A 382 3.09 -0.47 -6.86
CA ALA A 382 3.24 -1.79 -6.27
C ALA A 382 1.95 -2.63 -6.41
N SER A 383 0.79 -2.02 -6.19
CA SER A 383 -0.51 -2.69 -6.36
C SER A 383 -0.74 -3.21 -7.78
N LYS A 384 -0.31 -2.48 -8.83
CA LYS A 384 -0.36 -2.97 -10.23
C LYS A 384 0.45 -4.25 -10.47
N HIS A 385 1.50 -4.45 -9.69
CA HIS A 385 2.34 -5.64 -9.74
C HIS A 385 1.82 -6.77 -8.83
N GLY A 386 0.61 -6.64 -8.29
CA GLY A 386 0.04 -7.62 -7.37
C GLY A 386 0.67 -7.59 -5.97
N VAL A 387 1.24 -6.45 -5.56
CA VAL A 387 1.83 -6.25 -4.24
C VAL A 387 1.09 -5.16 -3.48
N LEU A 388 0.43 -5.51 -2.39
CA LEU A 388 -0.28 -4.57 -1.53
C LEU A 388 0.62 -4.13 -0.38
N VAL A 389 0.84 -2.83 -0.25
CA VAL A 389 1.67 -2.24 0.81
C VAL A 389 0.77 -1.45 1.75
N LYS A 390 0.73 -1.80 3.03
CA LYS A 390 -0.18 -1.21 4.02
C LYS A 390 0.21 0.19 4.54
N GLY A 391 1.30 0.77 4.01
CA GLY A 391 1.72 2.10 4.42
C GLY A 391 2.95 2.61 3.69
N SER A 392 3.09 3.95 3.58
CA SER A 392 4.28 4.56 2.99
C SER A 392 5.54 4.29 3.82
N ASN A 393 5.42 4.11 5.15
CA ASN A 393 6.50 3.67 6.02
C ASN A 393 7.04 2.29 5.63
N TYR A 394 6.19 1.36 5.23
CA TYR A 394 6.59 0.03 4.79
C TYR A 394 7.22 0.06 3.40
N LEU A 395 6.72 0.90 2.50
CA LEU A 395 7.36 1.12 1.20
C LEU A 395 8.76 1.72 1.38
N GLU A 396 8.92 2.65 2.31
CA GLU A 396 10.25 3.19 2.66
C GLU A 396 11.15 2.13 3.31
N ALA A 397 10.60 1.27 4.17
CA ALA A 397 11.33 0.18 4.82
C ALA A 397 11.82 -0.85 3.79
N LEU A 398 10.98 -1.24 2.81
CA LEU A 398 11.36 -2.16 1.71
C LEU A 398 12.60 -1.67 0.95
N ASN A 399 12.74 -0.35 0.73
CA ASN A 399 13.93 0.18 0.09
C ASN A 399 15.22 -0.07 0.89
N ASN A 400 15.12 -0.21 2.21
CA ASN A 400 16.25 -0.38 3.12
C ASN A 400 16.48 -1.85 3.52
N VAL A 401 15.71 -2.79 2.96
CA VAL A 401 15.86 -4.23 3.25
C VAL A 401 17.22 -4.71 2.76
N SER A 402 17.96 -5.35 3.66
CA SER A 402 19.25 -5.98 3.38
C SER A 402 19.26 -7.47 3.66
N THR A 403 18.34 -7.94 4.48
CA THR A 403 18.20 -9.35 4.86
C THR A 403 16.76 -9.79 4.57
N VAL A 404 16.60 -10.89 3.86
CA VAL A 404 15.30 -11.51 3.60
C VAL A 404 15.29 -12.91 4.19
N VAL A 405 14.31 -13.17 5.04
CA VAL A 405 14.11 -14.44 5.72
C VAL A 405 12.81 -15.06 5.20
N PHE A 406 12.87 -16.28 4.76
CA PHE A 406 11.74 -17.02 4.22
C PHE A 406 11.29 -18.12 5.16
N ASP A 407 9.98 -18.32 5.31
CA ASP A 407 9.48 -19.63 5.68
C ASP A 407 9.68 -20.61 4.51
N LYS A 408 9.71 -21.89 4.81
CA LYS A 408 9.83 -22.93 3.75
C LYS A 408 8.46 -23.25 3.15
N THR A 409 7.55 -23.77 3.98
CA THR A 409 6.31 -24.41 3.55
C THR A 409 5.28 -23.37 3.11
N GLY A 410 4.67 -23.56 1.93
CA GLY A 410 3.72 -22.58 1.39
C GLY A 410 4.36 -21.29 0.87
N THR A 411 5.62 -21.02 1.18
CA THR A 411 6.36 -19.80 0.78
C THR A 411 7.37 -20.08 -0.34
N LEU A 412 8.43 -20.84 -0.07
CA LEU A 412 9.39 -21.27 -1.08
C LEU A 412 8.95 -22.56 -1.79
N THR A 413 8.06 -23.30 -1.16
CA THR A 413 7.45 -24.53 -1.65
C THR A 413 5.94 -24.35 -1.82
N LYS A 414 5.30 -25.26 -2.54
CA LYS A 414 3.85 -25.19 -2.81
C LYS A 414 2.98 -25.54 -1.60
N GLY A 415 3.57 -26.09 -0.53
CA GLY A 415 2.82 -26.62 0.62
C GLY A 415 2.01 -27.87 0.30
N VAL A 416 2.26 -28.44 -0.87
CA VAL A 416 1.60 -29.67 -1.33
C VAL A 416 2.61 -30.80 -1.33
N PHE A 417 2.33 -31.82 -0.55
CA PHE A 417 3.12 -33.02 -0.53
C PHE A 417 2.84 -33.85 -1.79
N ASN A 418 3.87 -34.15 -2.55
CA ASN A 418 3.78 -34.99 -3.73
C ASN A 418 4.69 -36.21 -3.59
N VAL A 419 4.26 -37.37 -4.16
CA VAL A 419 5.14 -38.53 -4.34
C VAL A 419 6.20 -38.16 -5.37
N THR A 420 7.46 -38.06 -4.94
CA THR A 420 8.58 -37.65 -5.80
C THR A 420 9.35 -38.84 -6.36
N ASP A 421 9.33 -39.95 -5.64
CA ASP A 421 10.04 -41.18 -6.09
C ASP A 421 9.49 -42.41 -5.37
N ILE A 422 9.58 -43.55 -5.99
CA ILE A 422 9.22 -44.85 -5.42
C ILE A 422 10.39 -45.80 -5.59
N ILE A 423 10.99 -46.20 -4.48
CA ILE A 423 12.14 -47.13 -4.47
C ILE A 423 11.63 -48.51 -4.23
N SER A 424 11.62 -49.31 -5.25
CA SER A 424 11.16 -50.71 -5.23
C SER A 424 12.21 -51.65 -4.64
N ALA A 425 11.73 -52.69 -3.94
CA ALA A 425 12.54 -53.73 -3.34
C ALA A 425 11.89 -55.10 -3.54
N ASN A 426 12.67 -56.16 -3.40
CA ASN A 426 12.23 -57.58 -3.39
C ASN A 426 11.31 -57.98 -4.55
N GLY A 427 11.49 -57.35 -5.73
CA GLY A 427 10.74 -57.72 -6.95
C GLY A 427 9.38 -57.08 -7.12
N PHE A 428 8.96 -56.19 -6.20
CA PHE A 428 7.74 -55.40 -6.35
C PHE A 428 7.95 -54.27 -7.36
N THR A 429 6.92 -53.94 -8.14
CA THR A 429 6.93 -52.78 -9.03
C THR A 429 6.48 -51.51 -8.30
N SER A 430 6.90 -50.35 -8.82
CA SER A 430 6.47 -49.06 -8.26
C SER A 430 4.93 -48.88 -8.26
N GLU A 431 4.27 -49.43 -9.29
CA GLU A 431 2.80 -49.41 -9.37
C GLU A 431 2.14 -50.25 -8.26
N GLN A 432 2.67 -51.47 -8.00
CA GLN A 432 2.17 -52.33 -6.92
C GLN A 432 2.37 -51.71 -5.55
N ILE A 433 3.51 -51.05 -5.30
CA ILE A 433 3.80 -50.36 -4.05
C ILE A 433 2.82 -49.19 -3.84
N LEU A 434 2.59 -48.42 -4.90
CA LEU A 434 1.69 -47.27 -4.83
C LEU A 434 0.22 -47.69 -4.63
N GLU A 435 -0.22 -48.76 -5.33
CA GLU A 435 -1.55 -49.35 -5.20
C GLU A 435 -1.84 -49.81 -3.76
N HIS A 436 -0.95 -50.63 -3.20
CA HIS A 436 -1.13 -51.16 -1.83
C HIS A 436 -1.01 -50.04 -0.77
N ALA A 437 -0.13 -49.07 -0.99
CA ALA A 437 -0.04 -47.89 -0.13
C ALA A 437 -1.32 -47.05 -0.20
N ALA A 438 -1.90 -46.84 -1.40
CA ALA A 438 -3.17 -46.14 -1.57
C ALA A 438 -4.32 -46.85 -0.86
N CYS A 439 -4.36 -48.19 -0.92
CA CYS A 439 -5.32 -48.99 -0.14
C CYS A 439 -5.15 -48.79 1.38
N ALA A 440 -3.90 -48.78 1.88
CA ALA A 440 -3.63 -48.55 3.29
C ALA A 440 -4.05 -47.17 3.75
N GLU A 441 -3.82 -46.14 2.96
CA GLU A 441 -4.05 -44.72 3.29
C GLU A 441 -5.47 -44.26 2.94
N SER A 442 -6.34 -45.09 2.39
CA SER A 442 -7.66 -44.73 1.85
C SER A 442 -8.64 -44.13 2.88
N PHE A 443 -8.47 -44.43 4.14
CA PHE A 443 -9.29 -43.91 5.26
C PHE A 443 -8.59 -42.75 6.03
N SER A 444 -7.32 -42.48 5.71
CA SER A 444 -6.55 -41.46 6.42
C SER A 444 -6.82 -40.05 5.85
N THR A 445 -6.98 -39.10 6.74
CA THR A 445 -7.09 -37.66 6.35
C THR A 445 -5.74 -36.93 6.34
N HIS A 446 -4.66 -37.65 6.63
CA HIS A 446 -3.33 -37.09 6.70
C HIS A 446 -2.84 -36.55 5.32
N PRO A 447 -2.13 -35.42 5.25
CA PRO A 447 -1.62 -34.86 3.98
C PRO A 447 -0.78 -35.85 3.16
N ILE A 448 0.00 -36.71 3.83
CA ILE A 448 0.78 -37.79 3.21
C ILE A 448 -0.14 -38.80 2.50
N ALA A 449 -1.23 -39.19 3.15
CA ALA A 449 -2.23 -40.11 2.59
C ALA A 449 -2.85 -39.52 1.31
N LYS A 450 -3.28 -38.26 1.37
CA LYS A 450 -3.84 -37.55 0.20
C LYS A 450 -2.84 -37.53 -0.97
N SER A 451 -1.58 -37.28 -0.70
CA SER A 451 -0.49 -37.30 -1.70
C SER A 451 -0.36 -38.67 -2.39
N ILE A 452 -0.42 -39.75 -1.62
CA ILE A 452 -0.36 -41.11 -2.15
C ILE A 452 -1.59 -41.42 -3.02
N LEU A 453 -2.79 -41.05 -2.53
CA LEU A 453 -4.06 -41.25 -3.24
C LEU A 453 -4.10 -40.49 -4.58
N VAL A 454 -3.67 -39.20 -4.56
CA VAL A 454 -3.57 -38.39 -5.78
C VAL A 454 -2.58 -38.97 -6.76
N SER A 455 -1.43 -39.44 -6.29
CA SER A 455 -0.42 -40.04 -7.15
C SER A 455 -0.88 -41.38 -7.74
N TYR A 456 -1.70 -42.14 -7.01
CA TYR A 456 -2.31 -43.38 -7.52
C TYR A 456 -3.31 -43.11 -8.65
N GLY A 457 -4.11 -42.01 -8.53
CA GLY A 457 -4.97 -41.53 -9.61
C GLY A 457 -6.15 -42.42 -10.02
N LYS A 458 -6.43 -43.48 -9.25
CA LYS A 458 -7.57 -44.39 -9.45
C LYS A 458 -8.39 -44.44 -8.17
N GLU A 459 -9.69 -44.77 -8.31
CA GLU A 459 -10.53 -45.03 -7.15
C GLU A 459 -10.10 -46.30 -6.43
N VAL A 460 -9.97 -46.23 -5.12
CA VAL A 460 -9.67 -47.40 -4.26
C VAL A 460 -11.00 -48.01 -3.86
N ASP A 461 -11.16 -49.30 -4.16
CA ASP A 461 -12.33 -50.07 -3.67
C ASP A 461 -12.20 -50.34 -2.17
N GLN A 462 -12.83 -49.49 -1.40
CA GLN A 462 -12.80 -49.59 0.07
C GLN A 462 -13.50 -50.85 0.60
N ALA A 463 -14.32 -51.54 -0.22
CA ALA A 463 -14.98 -52.79 0.18
C ALA A 463 -14.00 -53.97 0.30
N THR A 464 -12.84 -53.88 -0.34
CA THR A 464 -11.81 -54.94 -0.27
C THR A 464 -10.87 -54.77 0.94
N ILE A 465 -11.02 -53.69 1.71
CA ILE A 465 -10.15 -53.34 2.83
C ILE A 465 -10.78 -53.75 4.17
N THR A 466 -10.07 -54.55 4.94
CA THR A 466 -10.45 -55.03 6.23
C THR A 466 -9.32 -54.80 7.26
N ASP A 467 -9.62 -54.99 8.56
CA ASP A 467 -8.63 -54.89 9.65
C ASP A 467 -7.81 -53.59 9.68
N TYR A 468 -8.45 -52.44 9.30
CA TYR A 468 -7.80 -51.15 9.37
C TYR A 468 -7.39 -50.77 10.81
N LYS A 469 -6.10 -50.52 11.00
CA LYS A 469 -5.52 -50.09 12.28
C LYS A 469 -4.52 -48.94 12.02
N GLU A 470 -4.85 -47.78 12.56
CA GLU A 470 -3.89 -46.66 12.60
C GLU A 470 -3.07 -46.77 13.89
N ILE A 471 -1.74 -46.81 13.74
CA ILE A 471 -0.78 -46.85 14.85
C ILE A 471 -0.17 -45.46 14.97
N SER A 472 -0.67 -44.69 15.96
CA SER A 472 -0.34 -43.30 16.14
C SER A 472 1.15 -43.05 16.15
N GLY A 473 1.63 -42.14 15.27
CA GLY A 473 3.04 -41.76 15.10
C GLY A 473 3.89 -42.85 14.40
N HIS A 474 3.31 -43.94 13.89
CA HIS A 474 4.07 -45.01 13.23
C HIS A 474 3.59 -45.33 11.82
N GLY A 475 2.27 -45.30 11.57
CA GLY A 475 1.67 -45.58 10.28
C GLY A 475 0.40 -46.42 10.37
N ILE A 476 0.08 -47.13 9.30
CA ILE A 476 -1.19 -47.84 9.12
C ILE A 476 -0.92 -49.31 8.77
N SER A 477 -1.74 -50.19 9.32
CA SER A 477 -1.83 -51.60 9.00
C SER A 477 -3.23 -51.94 8.51
N VAL A 478 -3.37 -52.58 7.36
CA VAL A 478 -4.65 -53.06 6.78
C VAL A 478 -4.52 -54.42 6.19
N VAL A 479 -5.64 -55.05 5.92
CA VAL A 479 -5.72 -56.21 5.02
C VAL A 479 -6.46 -55.76 3.76
N ALA A 480 -5.78 -55.70 2.62
CA ALA A 480 -6.30 -55.32 1.31
C ALA A 480 -6.17 -56.50 0.34
N ASP A 481 -7.24 -56.89 -0.30
CA ASP A 481 -7.31 -58.07 -1.20
C ASP A 481 -6.71 -59.36 -0.59
N GLY A 482 -6.96 -59.54 0.75
CA GLY A 482 -6.47 -60.69 1.50
C GLY A 482 -4.99 -60.66 1.87
N LYS A 483 -4.27 -59.58 1.57
CA LYS A 483 -2.86 -59.39 1.93
C LYS A 483 -2.72 -58.35 3.04
N LYS A 484 -1.84 -58.62 4.00
CA LYS A 484 -1.51 -57.66 5.06
C LYS A 484 -0.59 -56.58 4.48
N VAL A 485 -1.05 -55.35 4.49
CA VAL A 485 -0.31 -54.21 4.02
C VAL A 485 0.03 -53.28 5.20
N LEU A 486 1.32 -52.88 5.27
CA LEU A 486 1.84 -51.91 6.21
C LEU A 486 2.34 -50.71 5.44
N ALA A 487 1.92 -49.52 5.83
CA ALA A 487 2.44 -48.24 5.29
C ALA A 487 2.79 -47.29 6.46
N GLY A 488 4.07 -46.90 6.58
CA GLY A 488 4.50 -46.04 7.69
C GLY A 488 6.00 -45.82 7.77
N ASN A 489 6.47 -45.42 8.93
CA ASN A 489 7.88 -45.15 9.18
C ASN A 489 8.67 -46.43 9.56
N THR A 490 9.99 -46.26 9.76
CA THR A 490 10.88 -47.40 10.14
C THR A 490 10.44 -48.08 11.44
N LYS A 491 9.87 -47.31 12.41
CA LYS A 491 9.39 -47.88 13.67
C LYS A 491 8.23 -48.86 13.45
N LEU A 492 7.35 -48.59 12.48
CA LEU A 492 6.30 -49.57 12.13
C LEU A 492 6.91 -50.87 11.58
N MET A 493 7.91 -50.78 10.74
CA MET A 493 8.61 -51.98 10.22
C MET A 493 9.27 -52.79 11.35
N GLU A 494 9.88 -52.09 12.32
CA GLU A 494 10.51 -52.72 13.51
C GLU A 494 9.48 -53.43 14.42
N ILE A 495 8.37 -52.77 14.70
CA ILE A 495 7.26 -53.31 15.54
C ILE A 495 6.72 -54.60 14.90
N GLU A 496 6.51 -54.59 13.59
CA GLU A 496 5.97 -55.70 12.82
C GLU A 496 7.05 -56.70 12.37
N SER A 497 8.30 -56.53 12.86
CA SER A 497 9.46 -57.39 12.55
C SER A 497 9.74 -57.60 11.06
N VAL A 498 9.50 -56.60 10.25
CA VAL A 498 9.79 -56.57 8.83
C VAL A 498 11.25 -56.10 8.60
N SER A 499 12.04 -56.92 7.92
CA SER A 499 13.40 -56.52 7.52
C SER A 499 13.34 -55.55 6.34
N TYR A 500 13.88 -54.34 6.49
CA TYR A 500 13.82 -53.27 5.50
C TYR A 500 15.20 -52.67 5.15
N THR A 501 15.31 -52.02 4.03
CA THR A 501 16.49 -51.25 3.62
C THR A 501 16.27 -49.76 3.90
N ILE A 502 17.23 -49.15 4.60
CA ILE A 502 17.17 -47.71 4.88
C ILE A 502 17.26 -46.93 3.57
N CYS A 503 16.33 -46.05 3.33
CA CYS A 503 16.36 -45.12 2.20
C CYS A 503 17.15 -43.86 2.56
N ASP A 504 18.25 -43.57 1.88
CA ASP A 504 19.11 -42.37 2.14
C ASP A 504 18.67 -41.13 1.37
N LYS A 505 17.66 -41.24 0.46
CA LYS A 505 17.16 -40.08 -0.27
C LYS A 505 16.47 -39.07 0.64
N VAL A 506 16.52 -37.81 0.26
CA VAL A 506 15.92 -36.68 1.01
C VAL A 506 14.41 -36.64 0.77
N GLY A 507 13.61 -36.56 1.83
CA GLY A 507 12.16 -36.52 1.79
C GLY A 507 11.52 -37.27 2.96
N THR A 508 10.21 -37.11 3.12
CA THR A 508 9.40 -37.92 4.05
C THR A 508 9.26 -39.32 3.43
N LYS A 509 9.51 -40.31 4.22
CA LYS A 509 9.60 -41.71 3.78
C LYS A 509 8.42 -42.50 4.30
N VAL A 510 7.70 -43.13 3.39
CA VAL A 510 6.67 -44.11 3.73
C VAL A 510 7.17 -45.46 3.27
N TYR A 511 7.56 -46.30 4.24
CA TYR A 511 7.97 -47.66 4.00
C TYR A 511 6.73 -48.54 3.83
N VAL A 512 6.71 -49.37 2.79
CA VAL A 512 5.59 -50.25 2.48
C VAL A 512 6.03 -51.68 2.58
N ALA A 513 5.26 -52.52 3.30
CA ALA A 513 5.45 -53.96 3.36
C ALA A 513 4.14 -54.69 3.04
N ILE A 514 4.24 -55.83 2.35
CA ILE A 514 3.13 -56.63 1.89
C ILE A 514 3.38 -58.06 2.35
N ASP A 515 2.44 -58.64 3.10
CA ASP A 515 2.53 -59.99 3.70
C ASP A 515 3.86 -60.23 4.46
N GLY A 516 4.29 -59.24 5.23
CA GLY A 516 5.52 -59.30 6.01
C GLY A 516 6.82 -59.14 5.21
N GLN A 517 6.75 -58.91 3.89
CA GLN A 517 7.91 -58.66 3.03
C GLN A 517 8.00 -57.16 2.71
N TYR A 518 9.16 -56.57 2.88
CA TYR A 518 9.42 -55.19 2.50
C TYR A 518 9.27 -55.01 0.98
N ALA A 519 8.31 -54.19 0.56
CA ALA A 519 8.02 -53.94 -0.84
C ALA A 519 8.83 -52.76 -1.39
N GLY A 520 9.04 -51.72 -0.55
CA GLY A 520 9.75 -50.52 -0.97
C GLY A 520 9.46 -49.29 -0.11
N CYS A 521 9.97 -48.17 -0.58
CA CYS A 521 9.78 -46.87 0.10
C CYS A 521 9.25 -45.82 -0.88
N ILE A 522 8.17 -45.16 -0.50
CA ILE A 522 7.63 -43.99 -1.19
C ILE A 522 8.26 -42.76 -0.60
N LEU A 523 8.84 -41.93 -1.44
CA LEU A 523 9.38 -40.62 -1.08
C LEU A 523 8.34 -39.53 -1.35
N ILE A 524 8.09 -38.77 -0.34
CA ILE A 524 7.15 -37.64 -0.40
C ILE A 524 7.91 -36.39 -0.03
N ALA A 525 7.84 -35.36 -0.86
CA ALA A 525 8.45 -34.08 -0.60
C ALA A 525 7.50 -32.95 -0.98
N ASP A 526 7.66 -31.84 -0.30
CA ASP A 526 7.02 -30.58 -0.65
C ASP A 526 7.75 -29.96 -1.85
N GLU A 527 7.02 -29.73 -2.92
CA GLU A 527 7.59 -29.27 -4.19
C GLU A 527 8.01 -27.80 -4.12
N VAL A 528 9.27 -27.52 -4.48
CA VAL A 528 9.78 -26.15 -4.59
C VAL A 528 9.06 -25.42 -5.73
N LYS A 529 8.58 -24.19 -5.47
CA LYS A 529 7.94 -23.35 -6.49
C LYS A 529 8.92 -23.03 -7.63
N ALA A 530 8.43 -22.99 -8.85
CA ALA A 530 9.26 -22.83 -10.05
C ALA A 530 10.06 -21.51 -10.08
N ASP A 531 9.49 -20.44 -9.48
CA ASP A 531 10.11 -19.12 -9.45
C ASP A 531 10.99 -18.85 -8.23
N SER A 532 10.96 -19.70 -7.17
CA SER A 532 11.70 -19.47 -5.92
C SER A 532 13.21 -19.31 -6.14
N LYS A 533 13.81 -20.15 -6.97
CA LYS A 533 15.24 -20.05 -7.28
C LYS A 533 15.58 -18.74 -8.00
N LYS A 534 14.75 -18.34 -8.96
CA LYS A 534 14.88 -17.07 -9.68
C LYS A 534 14.70 -15.89 -8.74
N ALA A 535 13.69 -15.92 -7.86
CA ALA A 535 13.43 -14.88 -6.86
C ALA A 535 14.66 -14.64 -5.97
N ILE A 536 15.28 -15.69 -5.43
CA ILE A 536 16.47 -15.58 -4.59
C ILE A 536 17.67 -15.01 -5.36
N SER A 537 17.89 -15.47 -6.59
CA SER A 537 18.94 -14.92 -7.46
C SER A 537 18.73 -13.44 -7.76
N ASP A 538 17.51 -13.06 -8.12
CA ASP A 538 17.15 -11.68 -8.44
C ASP A 538 17.24 -10.76 -7.20
N LEU A 539 16.85 -11.23 -6.01
CA LEU A 539 17.04 -10.50 -4.75
C LEU A 539 18.52 -10.18 -4.50
N LYS A 540 19.41 -11.15 -4.70
CA LYS A 540 20.84 -10.92 -4.59
C LYS A 540 21.34 -9.91 -5.62
N ARG A 541 20.86 -9.99 -6.86
CA ARG A 541 21.19 -9.04 -7.94
C ARG A 541 20.78 -7.61 -7.62
N ILE A 542 19.60 -7.40 -7.00
CA ILE A 542 19.14 -6.08 -6.61
C ILE A 542 19.78 -5.55 -5.31
N GLY A 543 20.69 -6.31 -4.69
CA GLY A 543 21.54 -5.88 -3.57
C GLY A 543 21.08 -6.33 -2.19
N ILE A 544 20.24 -7.37 -2.07
CA ILE A 544 19.99 -8.06 -0.81
C ILE A 544 21.29 -8.77 -0.41
N GLN A 545 21.75 -8.51 0.81
CA GLN A 545 23.04 -8.98 1.30
C GLN A 545 22.97 -10.38 1.88
N LYS A 546 21.80 -10.77 2.39
CA LYS A 546 21.59 -12.03 3.07
C LYS A 546 20.20 -12.58 2.81
N THR A 547 20.17 -13.87 2.45
CA THR A 547 18.93 -14.65 2.30
C THR A 547 18.99 -15.84 3.25
N ALA A 548 17.95 -16.05 4.06
CA ALA A 548 17.89 -17.14 5.03
C ALA A 548 16.54 -17.85 4.96
N MET A 549 16.48 -19.10 5.40
CA MET A 549 15.26 -19.88 5.51
C MET A 549 15.06 -20.39 6.95
N LEU A 550 13.84 -20.28 7.45
CA LEU A 550 13.41 -20.91 8.71
C LEU A 550 12.44 -22.05 8.38
N THR A 551 12.61 -23.21 9.00
CA THR A 551 11.71 -24.35 8.81
C THR A 551 11.61 -25.22 10.05
N GLY A 552 10.44 -25.83 10.27
CA GLY A 552 10.25 -26.89 11.27
C GLY A 552 10.72 -28.28 10.82
N ASP A 553 11.07 -28.43 9.52
CA ASP A 553 11.49 -29.71 8.95
C ASP A 553 12.82 -30.21 9.49
N ASP A 554 13.12 -31.48 9.16
CA ASP A 554 14.42 -32.12 9.45
C ASP A 554 15.58 -31.38 8.78
N GLU A 555 16.73 -31.43 9.44
CA GLU A 555 17.98 -30.78 9.04
C GLU A 555 18.40 -31.13 7.60
N LYS A 556 18.26 -32.41 7.20
CA LYS A 556 18.63 -32.88 5.85
C LYS A 556 17.73 -32.28 4.76
N ILE A 557 16.43 -32.14 5.05
CA ILE A 557 15.45 -31.55 4.12
C ILE A 557 15.73 -30.05 4.01
N GLY A 558 15.88 -29.36 5.13
CA GLY A 558 16.18 -27.94 5.15
C GLY A 558 17.44 -27.60 4.39
N LYS A 559 18.52 -28.35 4.61
CA LYS A 559 19.79 -28.21 3.89
C LYS A 559 19.65 -28.39 2.39
N ALA A 560 18.99 -29.46 1.95
CA ALA A 560 18.81 -29.76 0.54
C ALA A 560 18.04 -28.65 -0.21
N VAL A 561 16.96 -28.14 0.39
CA VAL A 561 16.18 -27.02 -0.18
C VAL A 561 17.02 -25.75 -0.22
N ALA A 562 17.77 -25.43 0.84
CA ALA A 562 18.63 -24.24 0.88
C ALA A 562 19.72 -24.27 -0.20
N GLU A 563 20.38 -25.41 -0.39
CA GLU A 563 21.39 -25.60 -1.43
C GLU A 563 20.79 -25.53 -2.85
N GLN A 564 19.62 -26.15 -3.07
CA GLN A 564 18.91 -26.13 -4.36
C GLN A 564 18.54 -24.70 -4.78
N LEU A 565 18.11 -23.88 -3.81
CA LEU A 565 17.68 -22.49 -4.02
C LEU A 565 18.84 -21.49 -4.00
N GLY A 566 19.98 -21.88 -3.44
CA GLY A 566 21.15 -21.01 -3.29
C GLY A 566 20.99 -19.96 -2.19
N LEU A 567 20.32 -20.32 -1.08
CA LEU A 567 20.22 -19.48 0.11
C LEU A 567 21.56 -19.39 0.85
N ASP A 568 21.79 -18.29 1.60
CA ASP A 568 23.03 -18.08 2.31
C ASP A 568 23.04 -18.79 3.67
N GLU A 569 21.88 -18.89 4.33
CA GLU A 569 21.73 -19.59 5.61
C GLU A 569 20.37 -20.33 5.66
N TYR A 570 20.30 -21.36 6.48
CA TYR A 570 19.06 -22.03 6.84
C TYR A 570 19.08 -22.46 8.31
N TYR A 571 17.90 -22.55 8.89
CA TYR A 571 17.68 -23.03 10.25
C TYR A 571 16.52 -24.01 10.22
N ALA A 572 16.78 -25.24 10.63
CA ALA A 572 15.83 -26.35 10.59
C ALA A 572 15.40 -26.77 12.00
N GLN A 573 14.39 -27.65 12.09
CA GLN A 573 13.85 -28.21 13.32
C GLN A 573 13.35 -27.15 14.33
N LEU A 574 12.85 -26.01 13.84
CA LEU A 574 12.40 -24.89 14.67
C LEU A 574 10.93 -25.05 15.06
N LEU A 575 10.65 -24.86 16.34
CA LEU A 575 9.32 -24.61 16.83
C LEU A 575 8.89 -23.15 16.52
N PRO A 576 7.59 -22.81 16.54
CA PRO A 576 7.12 -21.46 16.20
C PRO A 576 7.75 -20.34 17.04
N ASP A 577 7.95 -20.53 18.34
CA ASP A 577 8.65 -19.61 19.25
C ASP A 577 10.14 -19.47 18.89
N GLN A 578 10.81 -20.57 18.55
CA GLN A 578 12.18 -20.57 18.12
C GLN A 578 12.41 -19.88 16.77
N LYS A 579 11.40 -19.88 15.87
CA LYS A 579 11.46 -19.06 14.64
C LYS A 579 11.58 -17.57 14.99
N VAL A 580 10.81 -17.09 15.96
CA VAL A 580 10.89 -15.69 16.43
C VAL A 580 12.26 -15.38 17.01
N GLU A 581 12.81 -16.23 17.88
CA GLU A 581 14.16 -16.06 18.46
C GLU A 581 15.24 -15.99 17.37
N LYS A 582 15.14 -16.86 16.37
CA LYS A 582 16.09 -16.85 15.23
C LYS A 582 15.97 -15.60 14.38
N LEU A 583 14.74 -15.12 14.13
CA LEU A 583 14.52 -13.86 13.43
C LEU A 583 15.17 -12.71 14.20
N GLU A 584 14.97 -12.61 15.53
CA GLU A 584 15.56 -11.58 16.38
C GLU A 584 17.10 -11.65 16.37
N LEU A 585 17.67 -12.85 16.38
CA LEU A 585 19.10 -13.04 16.24
C LEU A 585 19.62 -12.52 14.89
N LEU A 586 18.92 -12.79 13.80
CA LEU A 586 19.26 -12.27 12.47
C LEU A 586 19.11 -10.75 12.42
N ASP A 587 18.05 -10.23 13.05
CA ASP A 587 17.79 -8.80 13.16
C ASP A 587 18.91 -8.08 13.92
N SER A 588 19.39 -8.63 15.03
CA SER A 588 20.49 -8.05 15.82
C SER A 588 21.82 -7.97 15.08
N LYS A 589 22.05 -8.84 14.09
CA LYS A 589 23.27 -8.89 13.26
C LYS A 589 23.26 -7.97 12.06
N LYS A 590 22.11 -7.32 11.74
CA LYS A 590 22.01 -6.41 10.60
C LYS A 590 22.81 -5.12 10.83
N ARG A 591 23.19 -4.44 9.74
CA ARG A 591 23.84 -3.13 9.80
C ARG A 591 22.86 -2.07 10.33
N SER A 592 23.42 -1.05 11.02
CA SER A 592 22.64 0.14 11.41
C SER A 592 21.90 0.72 10.20
N ARG A 593 20.60 1.03 10.34
CA ARG A 593 19.66 1.53 9.32
C ARG A 593 19.23 0.52 8.25
N SER A 594 19.74 -0.71 8.22
CA SER A 594 19.18 -1.73 7.34
C SER A 594 17.95 -2.39 7.96
N LYS A 595 17.09 -2.97 7.13
CA LYS A 595 15.84 -3.60 7.51
C LYS A 595 15.87 -5.09 7.19
N LEU A 596 15.15 -5.87 8.01
CA LEU A 596 14.91 -7.29 7.81
C LEU A 596 13.48 -7.50 7.37
N ALA A 597 13.28 -8.21 6.25
CA ALA A 597 11.98 -8.67 5.81
C ALA A 597 11.83 -10.17 6.11
N PHE A 598 10.64 -10.56 6.59
CA PHE A 598 10.25 -11.96 6.73
C PHE A 598 9.07 -12.25 5.80
N ILE A 599 9.14 -13.37 5.09
CA ILE A 599 8.07 -13.83 4.18
C ILE A 599 7.56 -15.18 4.69
N GLY A 600 6.24 -15.28 4.86
CA GLY A 600 5.56 -16.49 5.27
C GLY A 600 4.14 -16.60 4.68
N ASP A 601 3.51 -17.76 4.79
CA ASP A 601 2.11 -17.99 4.41
C ASP A 601 1.11 -17.45 5.44
N GLY A 602 1.58 -17.13 6.64
CA GLY A 602 0.91 -16.39 7.69
C GLY A 602 -0.02 -17.15 8.60
N ILE A 603 -0.34 -18.41 8.33
CA ILE A 603 -1.23 -19.19 9.23
C ILE A 603 -0.50 -19.50 10.53
N ASN A 604 0.74 -19.99 10.43
CA ASN A 604 1.55 -20.37 11.58
C ASN A 604 2.61 -19.30 11.94
N ASP A 605 2.89 -18.37 11.03
CA ASP A 605 3.99 -17.43 11.13
C ASP A 605 3.56 -16.01 11.52
N ALA A 606 2.29 -15.76 11.86
CA ALA A 606 1.79 -14.45 12.27
C ALA A 606 2.66 -13.77 13.36
N PRO A 607 3.16 -14.46 14.39
CA PRO A 607 4.06 -13.86 15.37
C PRO A 607 5.41 -13.44 14.76
N VAL A 608 5.93 -14.21 13.79
CA VAL A 608 7.21 -13.91 13.11
C VAL A 608 7.04 -12.74 12.15
N LEU A 609 5.92 -12.70 11.40
CA LEU A 609 5.53 -11.57 10.53
C LEU A 609 5.45 -10.26 11.30
N ALA A 610 4.75 -10.27 12.44
CA ALA A 610 4.59 -9.08 13.28
C ALA A 610 5.90 -8.60 13.92
N ARG A 611 6.90 -9.48 14.07
CA ARG A 611 8.19 -9.17 14.71
C ARG A 611 9.23 -8.64 13.73
N ALA A 612 9.10 -8.93 12.45
CA ALA A 612 10.00 -8.42 11.40
C ALA A 612 9.91 -6.90 11.25
N ASP A 613 10.94 -6.25 10.72
CA ASP A 613 10.84 -4.84 10.30
C ASP A 613 9.82 -4.66 9.18
N VAL A 614 9.67 -5.67 8.31
CA VAL A 614 8.65 -5.75 7.27
C VAL A 614 8.15 -7.19 7.20
N GLY A 615 6.96 -7.44 7.68
CA GLY A 615 6.27 -8.73 7.54
C GLY A 615 5.55 -8.81 6.19
N ILE A 616 5.81 -9.88 5.43
CA ILE A 616 5.29 -10.08 4.07
C ILE A 616 4.51 -11.39 4.02
N ALA A 617 3.21 -11.31 3.73
CA ALA A 617 2.37 -12.49 3.54
C ALA A 617 2.35 -12.93 2.07
N MET A 618 2.42 -14.26 1.86
CA MET A 618 2.31 -14.90 0.55
C MET A 618 0.85 -15.29 0.26
N GLY A 619 0.50 -15.29 -1.04
CA GLY A 619 -0.77 -15.85 -1.52
C GLY A 619 -2.00 -15.21 -0.88
N GLY A 620 -2.10 -13.90 -0.91
CA GLY A 620 -3.00 -13.04 -0.13
C GLY A 620 -4.50 -13.39 -0.10
N LEU A 621 -4.90 -14.47 -0.72
CA LEU A 621 -6.30 -14.88 -0.85
C LEU A 621 -6.65 -16.08 0.07
N GLY A 622 -5.65 -16.66 0.75
CA GLY A 622 -5.83 -17.89 1.53
C GLY A 622 -6.00 -17.72 3.06
N SER A 623 -5.52 -16.65 3.65
CA SER A 623 -5.53 -16.48 5.10
C SER A 623 -5.77 -15.03 5.53
N ASP A 624 -6.95 -14.74 6.02
CA ASP A 624 -7.30 -13.41 6.57
C ASP A 624 -6.40 -13.02 7.74
N ALA A 625 -5.98 -13.97 8.56
CA ALA A 625 -5.06 -13.75 9.68
C ALA A 625 -3.65 -13.32 9.19
N ALA A 626 -3.17 -13.91 8.10
CA ALA A 626 -1.91 -13.52 7.49
C ALA A 626 -1.94 -12.10 6.92
N ILE A 627 -3.02 -11.82 6.18
CA ILE A 627 -3.26 -10.48 5.64
C ILE A 627 -3.29 -9.46 6.77
N GLU A 628 -3.93 -9.75 7.90
CA GLU A 628 -4.02 -8.83 9.02
C GLU A 628 -2.65 -8.58 9.69
N ALA A 629 -1.86 -9.62 9.90
CA ALA A 629 -0.57 -9.56 10.57
C ALA A 629 0.55 -8.96 9.72
N ALA A 630 0.49 -9.07 8.39
CA ALA A 630 1.55 -8.62 7.49
C ALA A 630 1.48 -7.11 7.20
N ASP A 631 2.61 -6.52 6.87
CA ASP A 631 2.77 -5.13 6.42
C ASP A 631 2.67 -4.98 4.89
N VAL A 632 3.02 -6.05 4.20
CA VAL A 632 2.99 -6.20 2.74
C VAL A 632 2.35 -7.54 2.40
N VAL A 633 1.51 -7.56 1.37
CA VAL A 633 0.84 -8.79 0.91
C VAL A 633 1.17 -9.01 -0.56
N LEU A 634 1.70 -10.18 -0.90
CA LEU A 634 1.86 -10.62 -2.26
C LEU A 634 0.57 -11.34 -2.68
N MET A 635 -0.10 -10.81 -3.70
CA MET A 635 -1.41 -11.31 -4.14
C MET A 635 -1.32 -12.66 -4.88
N THR A 636 -0.16 -12.92 -5.49
CA THR A 636 0.16 -14.17 -6.15
C THR A 636 0.97 -15.07 -5.23
N ASP A 637 0.99 -16.34 -5.56
CA ASP A 637 1.79 -17.33 -4.84
C ASP A 637 3.26 -17.40 -5.35
N GLU A 638 3.80 -16.24 -5.81
CA GLU A 638 5.11 -16.08 -6.42
C GLU A 638 6.07 -15.26 -5.56
N PRO A 639 7.12 -15.86 -4.97
CA PRO A 639 8.15 -15.13 -4.23
C PRO A 639 8.87 -14.04 -5.05
N SER A 640 8.90 -14.14 -6.38
CA SER A 640 9.51 -13.14 -7.27
C SER A 640 8.85 -11.78 -7.19
N LYS A 641 7.58 -11.67 -6.77
CA LYS A 641 6.88 -10.41 -6.57
C LYS A 641 7.52 -9.51 -5.52
N LEU A 642 8.25 -10.09 -4.57
CA LEU A 642 9.05 -9.28 -3.64
C LEU A 642 10.13 -8.47 -4.35
N VAL A 643 10.74 -9.01 -5.40
CA VAL A 643 11.77 -8.30 -6.18
C VAL A 643 11.15 -7.04 -6.79
N GLU A 644 9.96 -7.18 -7.41
CA GLU A 644 9.21 -6.06 -8.00
C GLU A 644 8.86 -5.01 -6.94
N ALA A 645 8.39 -5.45 -5.76
CA ALA A 645 8.08 -4.56 -4.63
C ALA A 645 9.30 -3.72 -4.19
N ILE A 646 10.46 -4.35 -4.04
CA ILE A 646 11.71 -3.68 -3.66
C ILE A 646 12.18 -2.72 -4.77
N GLU A 647 12.04 -3.09 -6.05
CA GLU A 647 12.38 -2.21 -7.17
C GLU A 647 11.49 -0.96 -7.23
N VAL A 648 10.18 -1.11 -7.00
CA VAL A 648 9.25 0.01 -6.88
C VAL A 648 9.62 0.90 -5.69
N ALA A 649 9.95 0.31 -4.54
CA ALA A 649 10.39 1.05 -3.34
C ALA A 649 11.66 1.87 -3.62
N LYS A 650 12.66 1.29 -4.29
CA LYS A 650 13.90 1.98 -4.69
C LYS A 650 13.63 3.11 -5.69
N ALA A 651 12.74 2.89 -6.66
CA ALA A 651 12.35 3.91 -7.62
C ALA A 651 11.62 5.07 -6.93
N THR A 652 10.70 4.78 -6.02
CA THR A 652 9.98 5.77 -5.21
C THR A 652 10.97 6.65 -4.44
N LYS A 653 11.89 6.05 -3.69
CA LYS A 653 12.90 6.79 -2.93
C LYS A 653 13.81 7.64 -3.82
N ARG A 654 14.20 7.14 -4.98
CA ARG A 654 15.01 7.90 -5.94
C ARG A 654 14.28 9.17 -6.40
N ILE A 655 12.99 9.08 -6.71
CA ILE A 655 12.17 10.23 -7.12
C ILE A 655 12.00 11.21 -5.95
N VAL A 656 11.77 10.73 -4.73
CA VAL A 656 11.71 11.56 -3.51
C VAL A 656 13.00 12.36 -3.34
N ILE A 657 14.16 11.70 -3.43
CA ILE A 657 15.46 12.38 -3.31
C ILE A 657 15.67 13.39 -4.44
N GLN A 658 15.29 13.05 -5.68
CA GLN A 658 15.34 13.99 -6.81
C GLN A 658 14.51 15.25 -6.52
N ASN A 659 13.27 15.09 -6.03
CA ASN A 659 12.42 16.23 -5.71
C ASN A 659 13.01 17.09 -4.59
N ILE A 660 13.59 16.47 -3.55
CA ILE A 660 14.26 17.20 -2.47
C ILE A 660 15.45 18.00 -3.02
N VAL A 661 16.31 17.37 -3.79
CA VAL A 661 17.51 18.03 -4.35
C VAL A 661 17.12 19.16 -5.32
N ILE A 662 16.20 18.92 -6.25
CA ILE A 662 15.74 19.93 -7.22
C ILE A 662 15.12 21.12 -6.47
N ALA A 663 14.20 20.86 -5.55
CA ALA A 663 13.51 21.92 -4.82
C ALA A 663 14.47 22.76 -3.98
N LEU A 664 15.35 22.13 -3.21
CA LEU A 664 16.30 22.85 -2.34
C LEU A 664 17.37 23.60 -3.16
N SER A 665 17.87 23.02 -4.27
CA SER A 665 18.88 23.66 -5.10
C SER A 665 18.33 24.91 -5.81
N ILE A 666 17.16 24.81 -6.44
CA ILE A 666 16.55 25.94 -7.13
C ILE A 666 16.19 27.04 -6.12
N LYS A 667 15.58 26.67 -4.98
CA LYS A 667 15.26 27.65 -3.91
C LYS A 667 16.51 28.30 -3.35
N GLY A 668 17.57 27.55 -3.11
CA GLY A 668 18.86 28.10 -2.66
C GLY A 668 19.41 29.15 -3.62
N VAL A 669 19.35 28.90 -4.92
CA VAL A 669 19.77 29.87 -5.95
C VAL A 669 18.90 31.13 -5.89
N PHE A 670 17.58 30.98 -5.89
CA PHE A 670 16.68 32.14 -5.83
C PHE A 670 16.80 32.94 -4.54
N LEU A 671 17.00 32.28 -3.39
CA LEU A 671 17.25 32.95 -2.10
C LEU A 671 18.52 33.83 -2.16
N VAL A 672 19.60 33.31 -2.75
CA VAL A 672 20.83 34.08 -2.93
C VAL A 672 20.60 35.23 -3.90
N LEU A 673 19.98 35.01 -5.06
CA LEU A 673 19.68 36.06 -6.03
C LEU A 673 18.77 37.15 -5.45
N GLY A 674 17.76 36.78 -4.66
CA GLY A 674 16.86 37.69 -3.96
C GLY A 674 17.59 38.52 -2.90
N ALA A 675 18.48 37.91 -2.12
CA ALA A 675 19.28 38.62 -1.10
C ALA A 675 20.21 39.64 -1.75
N PHE A 676 20.76 39.38 -2.94
CA PHE A 676 21.57 40.32 -3.69
C PHE A 676 20.74 41.37 -4.50
N GLY A 677 19.39 41.25 -4.46
CA GLY A 677 18.52 42.17 -5.21
C GLY A 677 18.50 41.95 -6.75
N ILE A 678 19.00 40.81 -7.21
CA ILE A 678 19.01 40.40 -8.63
C ILE A 678 17.66 39.85 -9.05
N ALA A 679 17.03 39.04 -8.16
CA ALA A 679 15.71 38.50 -8.37
C ALA A 679 14.65 39.38 -7.66
N GLY A 680 13.63 39.76 -8.42
CA GLY A 680 12.47 40.45 -7.90
C GLY A 680 11.37 39.48 -7.39
N MET A 681 10.20 40.05 -7.03
CA MET A 681 9.08 39.22 -6.52
C MET A 681 8.48 38.32 -7.60
N TRP A 682 8.52 38.71 -8.87
CA TRP A 682 8.00 37.94 -9.99
C TRP A 682 8.79 36.64 -10.19
N GLU A 683 10.11 36.76 -10.26
CA GLU A 683 11.00 35.63 -10.39
C GLU A 683 10.89 34.69 -9.19
N ALA A 684 10.68 35.27 -8.02
CA ALA A 684 10.49 34.51 -6.79
C ALA A 684 9.26 33.58 -6.85
N VAL A 685 8.10 34.12 -7.20
CA VAL A 685 6.84 33.36 -7.29
C VAL A 685 6.91 32.38 -8.46
N PHE A 686 7.40 32.81 -9.62
CA PHE A 686 7.55 31.94 -10.77
C PHE A 686 8.49 30.75 -10.48
N GLY A 687 9.59 31.02 -9.77
CA GLY A 687 10.51 29.98 -9.31
C GLY A 687 9.84 28.97 -8.35
N ASP A 688 9.05 29.43 -7.40
CA ASP A 688 8.36 28.57 -6.41
C ASP A 688 7.31 27.67 -7.07
N VAL A 689 6.40 28.28 -7.85
CA VAL A 689 5.34 27.56 -8.58
C VAL A 689 5.96 26.59 -9.61
N GLY A 690 6.98 27.03 -10.37
CA GLY A 690 7.65 26.19 -11.35
C GLY A 690 8.30 24.95 -10.73
N VAL A 691 8.96 25.14 -9.59
CA VAL A 691 9.58 24.02 -8.85
C VAL A 691 8.51 23.05 -8.33
N ALA A 692 7.40 23.56 -7.81
CA ALA A 692 6.30 22.72 -7.34
C ALA A 692 5.71 21.88 -8.49
N MET A 693 5.48 22.47 -9.65
CA MET A 693 5.02 21.77 -10.84
C MET A 693 6.01 20.68 -11.30
N ILE A 694 7.30 21.00 -11.38
CA ILE A 694 8.34 20.04 -11.75
C ILE A 694 8.36 18.86 -10.77
N ALA A 695 8.27 19.14 -9.48
CA ALA A 695 8.30 18.12 -8.45
C ALA A 695 7.05 17.19 -8.51
N VAL A 696 5.87 17.75 -8.78
CA VAL A 696 4.63 16.97 -8.97
C VAL A 696 4.71 16.12 -10.24
N LEU A 697 5.15 16.68 -11.36
CA LEU A 697 5.34 15.93 -12.61
C LEU A 697 6.37 14.82 -12.47
N ASN A 698 7.46 15.06 -11.72
CA ASN A 698 8.44 14.03 -11.42
C ASN A 698 7.86 12.92 -10.52
N ALA A 699 7.04 13.29 -9.53
CA ALA A 699 6.34 12.33 -8.68
C ALA A 699 5.42 11.40 -9.48
N MET A 700 4.72 11.91 -10.48
CA MET A 700 3.84 11.09 -11.34
C MET A 700 4.58 10.03 -12.17
N ARG A 701 5.90 10.15 -12.36
CA ARG A 701 6.68 9.15 -13.11
C ARG A 701 6.68 7.77 -12.47
N ILE A 702 6.49 7.68 -11.14
CA ILE A 702 6.43 6.39 -10.44
C ILE A 702 5.24 5.55 -10.92
N MET A 703 4.13 6.17 -11.32
CA MET A 703 2.91 5.49 -11.75
C MET A 703 3.05 4.81 -13.13
N LYS A 704 4.12 5.14 -13.87
CA LYS A 704 4.43 4.52 -15.16
C LYS A 704 5.30 3.26 -15.01
N LYS A 705 5.76 2.99 -13.81
CA LYS A 705 6.43 1.76 -13.44
C LYS A 705 5.44 0.70 -13.01
#